data_fcba1aba5815bcb44a511b894f4b14cf
#
_entry.id   fcba1aba5815bcb44a511b894f4b14cf
#
_cell.length_a   1.000
_cell.length_b   1.000
_cell.length_c   1.000
_cell.angle_alpha   90.00
_cell.angle_beta   90.00
_cell.angle_gamma   90.00
#
_symmetry.space_group_name_H-M   'P 1'
#
loop_
_entity.id
_entity.type
_entity.pdbx_description
1 polymer ?
#
loop_
_entity_poly.entity_id
_entity_poly.type
_entity_poly.pdbx_seq_one_letter_code
_entity_poly.pdbx_strand_id
1 'polypeptide(L)'
;MQQSPGVESKETSVQSTVVRNSTGRAAIVGKFPWGPAYQIRQISNEVEMVNAFGAPDNLTADYFLSSVNFLQYGNDLRVVRVVDKESAKNASAIFDQVRTTITSAGSNYSVKDQVRVKYNNVVVEDAGFISKVDTNGKILAVSIPSAKIVARAKQIGTYPDISTGWTTEVISATSGVSASIAVDGIESQSGITLLNLDIAKETIQGTQFMTLTQKYSLPALVALYPGELGSTVQVEVVSKAAYESGSVITAYPSGTQAKNSGRSVLAYGPQKDTQYAIIVRRGGIVQESFIVSTEKSDKDIYGTNIYMDDFFANGGSRYVFGTSLNWPKGFSGILEFGGGMSSNDSVGADELMNGWDLFADRESLHVPLLIAGASAGETVSVHSTVQKHVVAIGEERADCTVFVSPPRGKLVNIPLEQAVNNMVEWRRGYTTSGNIPIDDNMNVSSSYGFLDGNYKYQYDKYNDVNRWVPLAGDIAGLCVYTDSVAQPWMSIAGLNRGQIRNCIKLAIEPRTAHRDAMYQEQINPVTGFSGGSGFVLYGDKTLTKVPSPFDRINVRRLFNMIKKDVGDNAKYKLFENNDDFTRSSFRMDTGQYMTNIRALGGCYDYRIVCDTTNNTPDVIDRNEFVGTIYVKPARSINYITLNFVATSTGADFDELVGAQTV
;
A
#
# COMPACT_ATOMS: atom_id res chain seq x y z
N MET A 1 -53.70 -14.09 -21.84
CA MET A 1 -54.22 -13.44 -23.06
C MET A 1 -55.73 -13.34 -22.91
N GLN A 2 -56.22 -12.11 -22.83
CA GLN A 2 -57.65 -11.85 -22.76
C GLN A 2 -58.26 -12.13 -24.15
N GLN A 3 -59.27 -12.96 -24.24
CA GLN A 3 -59.87 -13.35 -25.53
C GLN A 3 -61.13 -12.50 -25.89
N SER A 4 -61.43 -11.46 -25.12
CA SER A 4 -62.50 -10.49 -25.41
C SER A 4 -61.95 -9.07 -25.50
N PRO A 5 -62.63 -8.16 -26.26
CA PRO A 5 -62.20 -6.75 -26.33
C PRO A 5 -62.19 -6.12 -24.94
N GLY A 6 -61.02 -5.66 -24.51
CA GLY A 6 -60.82 -5.00 -23.22
C GLY A 6 -59.51 -4.23 -23.23
N VAL A 7 -59.39 -3.21 -22.40
CA VAL A 7 -58.18 -2.40 -22.23
C VAL A 7 -57.37 -3.04 -21.07
N GLU A 8 -56.23 -3.60 -21.38
CA GLU A 8 -55.25 -4.06 -20.37
C GLU A 8 -54.26 -2.91 -20.09
N SER A 9 -54.31 -2.35 -18.90
CA SER A 9 -53.33 -1.39 -18.44
C SER A 9 -52.17 -2.15 -17.80
N LYS A 10 -51.01 -2.14 -18.43
CA LYS A 10 -49.73 -2.57 -17.81
C LYS A 10 -49.09 -1.35 -17.15
N GLU A 11 -49.02 -1.37 -15.83
CA GLU A 11 -48.11 -0.48 -15.12
C GLU A 11 -46.68 -1.05 -15.21
N THR A 12 -45.86 -0.39 -16.00
CA THR A 12 -44.41 -0.65 -16.00
C THR A 12 -43.75 0.45 -15.18
N SER A 13 -43.43 0.17 -13.94
CA SER A 13 -42.59 1.05 -13.13
C SER A 13 -41.16 1.00 -13.66
N VAL A 14 -40.80 1.94 -14.54
CA VAL A 14 -39.41 2.22 -14.85
C VAL A 14 -38.88 3.13 -13.73
N GLN A 15 -38.44 2.51 -12.64
CA GLN A 15 -37.68 3.23 -11.62
C GLN A 15 -36.24 3.42 -12.14
N SER A 16 -36.01 4.51 -12.85
CA SER A 16 -34.69 5.06 -13.08
C SER A 16 -34.29 5.86 -11.83
N THR A 17 -33.78 5.16 -10.84
CA THR A 17 -33.24 5.79 -9.64
C THR A 17 -31.74 6.00 -9.82
N VAL A 18 -31.27 7.23 -9.63
CA VAL A 18 -29.83 7.53 -9.54
C VAL A 18 -29.21 6.64 -8.47
N VAL A 19 -28.30 5.75 -8.89
CA VAL A 19 -27.63 4.80 -7.98
C VAL A 19 -26.63 5.58 -7.13
N ARG A 20 -26.69 5.41 -5.82
CA ARG A 20 -25.72 6.03 -4.90
C ARG A 20 -24.40 5.24 -4.91
N ASN A 21 -23.30 5.95 -5.11
CA ASN A 21 -21.97 5.40 -4.97
C ASN A 21 -21.55 5.28 -3.50
N SER A 22 -20.64 4.35 -3.21
CA SER A 22 -20.06 4.20 -1.87
C SER A 22 -19.25 5.46 -1.51
N THR A 23 -19.54 6.05 -0.36
CA THR A 23 -18.80 7.21 0.20
C THR A 23 -17.75 6.79 1.23
N GLY A 24 -17.71 5.49 1.61
CA GLY A 24 -16.89 4.96 2.70
C GLY A 24 -15.57 4.33 2.27
N ARG A 25 -15.17 4.43 1.00
CA ARG A 25 -13.90 3.90 0.51
C ARG A 25 -12.77 4.90 0.70
N ALA A 26 -11.63 4.45 1.24
CA ALA A 26 -10.44 5.28 1.38
C ALA A 26 -9.22 4.70 0.65
N ALA A 27 -8.22 5.54 0.39
CA ALA A 27 -6.91 5.14 -0.09
C ALA A 27 -5.81 5.66 0.81
N ILE A 28 -4.74 4.87 0.90
CA ILE A 28 -3.48 5.23 1.55
C ILE A 28 -2.31 4.70 0.73
N VAL A 29 -1.26 5.49 0.64
CA VAL A 29 0.02 5.11 0.04
C VAL A 29 1.08 5.21 1.10
N GLY A 30 1.96 4.21 1.18
CA GLY A 30 2.99 4.25 2.21
C GLY A 30 4.03 3.14 2.12
N LYS A 31 4.91 3.19 3.10
CA LYS A 31 5.98 2.23 3.34
C LYS A 31 5.43 1.07 4.16
N PHE A 32 5.70 -0.16 3.72
CA PHE A 32 5.33 -1.36 4.46
C PHE A 32 6.47 -2.40 4.34
N PRO A 33 6.65 -3.29 5.35
CA PRO A 33 7.77 -4.24 5.34
C PRO A 33 7.61 -5.37 4.31
N TRP A 34 6.39 -5.61 3.80
CA TRP A 34 6.05 -6.70 2.91
C TRP A 34 4.91 -6.32 1.97
N GLY A 35 4.63 -7.16 0.96
CA GLY A 35 3.49 -7.04 0.06
C GLY A 35 3.83 -6.49 -1.32
N PRO A 36 2.85 -6.50 -2.23
CA PRO A 36 3.05 -6.03 -3.61
C PRO A 36 3.36 -4.55 -3.64
N ALA A 37 4.39 -4.16 -4.40
CA ALA A 37 4.76 -2.77 -4.62
C ALA A 37 4.01 -2.20 -5.84
N TYR A 38 3.58 -0.94 -5.74
CA TYR A 38 2.88 -0.20 -6.80
C TYR A 38 1.63 -0.92 -7.35
N GLN A 39 0.93 -1.66 -6.49
CA GLN A 39 -0.34 -2.31 -6.79
C GLN A 39 -1.38 -1.95 -5.75
N ILE A 40 -2.59 -1.62 -6.22
CA ILE A 40 -3.71 -1.30 -5.34
C ILE A 40 -4.26 -2.61 -4.75
N ARG A 41 -4.22 -2.73 -3.42
CA ARG A 41 -4.81 -3.84 -2.68
C ARG A 41 -5.97 -3.35 -1.83
N GLN A 42 -7.07 -4.09 -1.89
CA GLN A 42 -8.21 -3.86 -1.01
C GLN A 42 -7.96 -4.58 0.31
N ILE A 43 -8.20 -3.87 1.40
CA ILE A 43 -8.06 -4.36 2.78
C ILE A 43 -9.34 -4.02 3.52
N SER A 44 -9.91 -5.01 4.19
CA SER A 44 -11.19 -4.88 4.92
C SER A 44 -11.05 -4.89 6.45
N ASN A 45 -9.91 -5.38 6.96
CA ASN A 45 -9.67 -5.46 8.39
C ASN A 45 -8.17 -5.52 8.72
N GLU A 46 -7.84 -5.36 10.01
CA GLU A 46 -6.46 -5.34 10.50
C GLU A 46 -5.72 -6.66 10.26
N VAL A 47 -6.39 -7.81 10.38
CA VAL A 47 -5.75 -9.12 10.16
C VAL A 47 -5.32 -9.27 8.70
N GLU A 48 -6.16 -8.84 7.78
CA GLU A 48 -5.85 -8.82 6.36
C GLU A 48 -4.69 -7.86 6.06
N MET A 49 -4.64 -6.69 6.74
CA MET A 49 -3.54 -5.74 6.62
C MET A 49 -2.19 -6.37 7.01
N VAL A 50 -2.14 -7.08 8.14
CA VAL A 50 -0.94 -7.79 8.59
C VAL A 50 -0.55 -8.90 7.62
N ASN A 51 -1.51 -9.66 7.13
CA ASN A 51 -1.25 -10.76 6.20
C ASN A 51 -0.72 -10.26 4.84
N ALA A 52 -1.22 -9.12 4.37
CA ALA A 52 -0.84 -8.56 3.07
C ALA A 52 0.48 -7.77 3.13
N PHE A 53 0.69 -6.99 4.21
CA PHE A 53 1.78 -6.00 4.27
C PHE A 53 2.77 -6.22 5.41
N GLY A 54 2.57 -7.24 6.25
CA GLY A 54 3.40 -7.52 7.42
C GLY A 54 3.04 -6.66 8.64
N ALA A 55 3.62 -6.99 9.79
CA ALA A 55 3.51 -6.18 10.99
C ALA A 55 4.40 -4.92 10.88
N PRO A 56 4.02 -3.80 11.48
CA PRO A 56 4.76 -2.55 11.38
C PRO A 56 6.09 -2.59 12.13
N ASP A 57 7.05 -1.83 11.66
CA ASP A 57 8.30 -1.47 12.33
C ASP A 57 8.37 0.04 12.62
N ASN A 58 9.54 0.55 13.00
CA ASN A 58 9.71 1.97 13.33
C ASN A 58 9.56 2.91 12.12
N LEU A 59 9.86 2.45 10.91
CA LEU A 59 9.78 3.23 9.68
C LEU A 59 8.38 3.21 9.06
N THR A 60 7.62 2.14 9.31
CA THR A 60 6.35 1.87 8.65
C THR A 60 5.13 2.10 9.56
N ALA A 61 5.36 2.33 10.86
CA ALA A 61 4.30 2.41 11.86
C ALA A 61 3.25 3.49 11.57
N ASP A 62 3.64 4.67 11.07
CA ASP A 62 2.70 5.76 10.79
C ASP A 62 1.71 5.38 9.69
N TYR A 63 2.18 4.75 8.64
CA TYR A 63 1.35 4.29 7.52
C TYR A 63 0.45 3.13 7.94
N PHE A 64 1.04 2.15 8.65
CA PHE A 64 0.31 0.98 9.11
C PHE A 64 -0.77 1.35 10.14
N LEU A 65 -0.41 2.11 11.17
CA LEU A 65 -1.36 2.49 12.22
C LEU A 65 -2.43 3.46 11.71
N SER A 66 -2.12 4.36 10.78
CA SER A 66 -3.13 5.19 10.11
C SER A 66 -4.13 4.34 9.32
N SER A 67 -3.66 3.29 8.64
CA SER A 67 -4.51 2.33 7.95
C SER A 67 -5.43 1.58 8.92
N VAL A 68 -4.87 1.05 10.01
CA VAL A 68 -5.63 0.31 11.04
C VAL A 68 -6.63 1.24 11.74
N ASN A 69 -6.26 2.49 12.01
CA ASN A 69 -7.16 3.47 12.63
C ASN A 69 -8.38 3.74 11.75
N PHE A 70 -8.18 3.88 10.43
CA PHE A 70 -9.31 3.96 9.49
C PHE A 70 -10.18 2.72 9.52
N LEU A 71 -9.57 1.52 9.53
CA LEU A 71 -10.28 0.23 9.54
C LEU A 71 -11.10 -0.03 10.82
N GLN A 72 -10.93 0.77 11.87
CA GLN A 72 -11.81 0.73 13.05
C GLN A 72 -13.17 1.38 12.81
N TYR A 73 -13.30 2.19 11.79
CA TYR A 73 -14.53 2.91 11.42
C TYR A 73 -15.15 2.37 10.13
N GLY A 74 -14.33 1.81 9.23
CA GLY A 74 -14.73 1.32 7.92
C GLY A 74 -14.06 0.01 7.54
N ASN A 75 -14.42 -0.54 6.39
CA ASN A 75 -13.95 -1.84 5.90
C ASN A 75 -13.56 -1.86 4.41
N ASP A 76 -13.39 -0.71 3.78
CA ASP A 76 -12.97 -0.63 2.37
C ASP A 76 -11.79 0.36 2.22
N LEU A 77 -10.57 -0.15 2.47
CA LEU A 77 -9.32 0.59 2.34
C LEU A 77 -8.53 0.08 1.13
N ARG A 78 -8.10 1.01 0.27
CA ARG A 78 -7.18 0.74 -0.83
C ARG A 78 -5.78 1.11 -0.39
N VAL A 79 -4.88 0.14 -0.35
CA VAL A 79 -3.51 0.32 0.12
C VAL A 79 -2.56 0.12 -1.05
N VAL A 80 -1.61 1.03 -1.20
CA VAL A 80 -0.48 0.90 -2.13
C VAL A 80 0.81 0.97 -1.33
N ARG A 81 1.63 -0.08 -1.46
CA ARG A 81 2.99 -0.09 -0.97
C ARG A 81 3.91 0.55 -2.00
N VAL A 82 4.81 1.40 -1.55
CA VAL A 82 5.92 1.94 -2.36
C VAL A 82 7.25 1.41 -1.84
N VAL A 83 8.20 1.26 -2.73
CA VAL A 83 9.57 0.84 -2.45
C VAL A 83 10.52 1.59 -3.37
N ASP A 84 11.76 1.77 -2.96
CA ASP A 84 12.81 2.17 -3.88
C ASP A 84 13.16 0.99 -4.80
N LYS A 85 12.88 1.17 -6.10
CA LYS A 85 13.02 0.11 -7.11
C LYS A 85 14.47 -0.33 -7.35
N GLU A 86 15.44 0.52 -7.05
CA GLU A 86 16.84 0.22 -7.28
C GLU A 86 17.45 -0.62 -6.16
N SER A 87 17.02 -0.38 -4.92
CA SER A 87 17.61 -1.01 -3.74
C SER A 87 16.76 -2.12 -3.12
N ALA A 88 15.44 -2.16 -3.38
CA ALA A 88 14.57 -3.22 -2.86
C ALA A 88 14.90 -4.59 -3.46
N LYS A 89 14.95 -5.63 -2.60
CA LYS A 89 15.31 -6.99 -3.01
C LYS A 89 14.36 -8.03 -2.43
N ASN A 90 13.99 -9.01 -3.26
CA ASN A 90 13.32 -10.22 -2.81
C ASN A 90 14.36 -11.15 -2.18
N ALA A 91 14.01 -11.76 -1.07
CA ALA A 91 14.86 -12.79 -0.48
C ALA A 91 14.94 -14.01 -1.42
N SER A 92 16.11 -14.62 -1.49
CA SER A 92 16.33 -15.86 -2.24
C SER A 92 17.09 -16.86 -1.39
N ALA A 93 17.24 -18.09 -1.89
CA ALA A 93 18.05 -19.09 -1.22
C ALA A 93 19.47 -18.54 -0.97
N ILE A 94 19.96 -18.73 0.25
CA ILE A 94 21.34 -18.42 0.64
C ILE A 94 22.25 -19.50 0.05
N PHE A 95 23.28 -19.08 -0.66
CA PHE A 95 24.28 -19.98 -1.21
C PHE A 95 25.67 -19.38 -1.02
N ASP A 96 26.62 -20.27 -0.79
CA ASP A 96 28.02 -19.90 -0.65
C ASP A 96 28.71 -19.90 -2.01
N GLN A 97 29.41 -18.83 -2.35
CA GLN A 97 30.20 -18.70 -3.57
C GLN A 97 31.67 -18.65 -3.22
N VAL A 98 32.49 -19.42 -3.96
CA VAL A 98 33.94 -19.33 -3.85
C VAL A 98 34.44 -18.07 -4.55
N ARG A 99 35.10 -17.19 -3.79
CA ARG A 99 35.77 -16.02 -4.34
C ARG A 99 37.11 -16.40 -4.91
N THR A 100 37.35 -15.98 -6.16
CA THR A 100 38.59 -16.28 -6.87
C THR A 100 39.17 -15.00 -7.49
N THR A 101 40.50 -14.87 -7.41
CA THR A 101 41.25 -13.80 -8.10
C THR A 101 42.12 -14.41 -9.16
N ILE A 102 42.02 -13.94 -10.41
CA ILE A 102 42.87 -14.33 -11.51
C ILE A 102 44.18 -13.57 -11.38
N THR A 103 45.21 -14.21 -10.83
CA THR A 103 46.53 -13.59 -10.63
C THR A 103 47.36 -13.57 -11.90
N SER A 104 47.16 -14.55 -12.79
CA SER A 104 47.68 -14.54 -14.16
C SER A 104 46.61 -15.11 -15.10
N ALA A 105 46.25 -14.34 -16.11
CA ALA A 105 45.17 -14.74 -17.03
C ALA A 105 45.63 -15.79 -18.07
N GLY A 106 46.94 -15.99 -18.23
CA GLY A 106 47.51 -16.93 -19.21
C GLY A 106 47.14 -16.58 -20.67
N SER A 107 47.24 -17.57 -21.53
CA SER A 107 46.83 -17.49 -22.94
C SER A 107 46.43 -18.86 -23.48
N ASN A 108 45.71 -18.88 -24.62
CA ASN A 108 45.27 -20.07 -25.34
C ASN A 108 44.31 -20.96 -24.57
N TYR A 109 43.58 -20.42 -23.61
CA TYR A 109 42.51 -21.13 -22.91
C TYR A 109 41.19 -21.00 -23.67
N SER A 110 40.34 -22.00 -23.47
CA SER A 110 38.99 -22.05 -24.03
C SER A 110 37.92 -22.03 -22.93
N VAL A 111 36.73 -21.51 -23.26
CA VAL A 111 35.55 -21.67 -22.41
C VAL A 111 35.28 -23.15 -22.21
N LYS A 112 35.03 -23.58 -20.96
CA LYS A 112 34.85 -24.96 -20.47
C LYS A 112 36.17 -25.72 -20.17
N ASP A 113 37.37 -25.14 -20.35
CA ASP A 113 38.58 -25.72 -19.80
C ASP A 113 38.40 -25.90 -18.28
N GLN A 114 38.88 -27.05 -17.76
CA GLN A 114 38.60 -27.48 -16.38
C GLN A 114 39.44 -26.69 -15.37
N VAL A 115 38.81 -26.32 -14.26
CA VAL A 115 39.50 -25.73 -13.09
C VAL A 115 39.27 -26.65 -11.90
N ARG A 116 40.34 -27.19 -11.34
CA ARG A 116 40.33 -28.01 -10.12
C ARG A 116 40.73 -27.18 -8.91
N VAL A 117 40.08 -27.41 -7.79
CA VAL A 117 40.44 -26.81 -6.50
C VAL A 117 40.98 -27.92 -5.61
N LYS A 118 42.18 -27.71 -5.03
CA LYS A 118 42.89 -28.65 -4.19
C LYS A 118 43.11 -28.03 -2.80
N TYR A 119 43.12 -28.89 -1.78
CA TYR A 119 43.60 -28.57 -0.44
C TYR A 119 44.73 -29.49 -0.06
N ASN A 120 45.91 -28.95 0.27
CA ASN A 120 47.11 -29.69 0.53
C ASN A 120 47.40 -30.77 -0.56
N ASN A 121 47.30 -30.37 -1.83
CA ASN A 121 47.46 -31.19 -3.02
C ASN A 121 46.38 -32.28 -3.25
N VAL A 122 45.38 -32.39 -2.41
CA VAL A 122 44.25 -33.31 -2.60
C VAL A 122 43.11 -32.56 -3.33
N VAL A 123 42.60 -33.13 -4.41
CA VAL A 123 41.46 -32.54 -5.16
C VAL A 123 40.23 -32.56 -4.28
N VAL A 124 39.63 -31.38 -4.08
CA VAL A 124 38.39 -31.17 -3.34
C VAL A 124 37.21 -30.96 -4.31
N GLU A 125 37.45 -30.17 -5.37
CA GLU A 125 36.46 -29.92 -6.40
C GLU A 125 37.10 -29.97 -7.79
N ASP A 126 36.51 -30.72 -8.70
CA ASP A 126 36.98 -30.95 -10.06
C ASP A 126 35.98 -30.53 -11.17
N ALA A 127 34.82 -30.04 -10.77
CA ALA A 127 33.78 -29.59 -11.71
C ALA A 127 33.84 -28.07 -12.01
N GLY A 128 34.91 -27.38 -11.57
CA GLY A 128 35.14 -25.98 -11.95
C GLY A 128 35.53 -25.86 -13.42
N PHE A 129 35.21 -24.73 -14.05
CA PHE A 129 35.56 -24.48 -15.46
C PHE A 129 35.76 -22.98 -15.74
N ILE A 130 36.43 -22.67 -16.84
CA ILE A 130 36.59 -21.32 -17.37
C ILE A 130 35.28 -20.91 -18.01
N SER A 131 34.66 -19.85 -17.52
CA SER A 131 33.35 -19.34 -18.00
C SER A 131 33.48 -18.27 -19.06
N LYS A 132 34.62 -17.54 -19.12
CA LYS A 132 34.85 -16.48 -20.10
C LYS A 132 36.33 -16.31 -20.42
N VAL A 133 36.65 -16.13 -21.69
CA VAL A 133 38.00 -15.77 -22.19
C VAL A 133 37.91 -14.58 -23.14
N ASP A 134 39.03 -13.90 -23.36
CA ASP A 134 39.19 -12.89 -24.41
C ASP A 134 39.53 -13.52 -25.78
N THR A 135 39.72 -12.69 -26.80
CA THR A 135 40.09 -13.11 -28.18
C THR A 135 41.44 -13.83 -28.27
N ASN A 136 42.32 -13.68 -27.28
CA ASN A 136 43.64 -14.30 -27.22
C ASN A 136 43.65 -15.52 -26.24
N GLY A 137 42.48 -15.97 -25.79
CA GLY A 137 42.38 -17.09 -24.84
C GLY A 137 42.88 -16.73 -23.43
N LYS A 138 42.89 -15.43 -23.05
CA LYS A 138 43.14 -15.04 -21.65
C LYS A 138 41.89 -15.27 -20.80
N ILE A 139 42.06 -15.83 -19.61
CA ILE A 139 40.97 -16.10 -18.68
C ILE A 139 40.43 -14.78 -18.13
N LEU A 140 39.12 -14.51 -18.31
CA LEU A 140 38.43 -13.36 -17.78
C LEU A 140 37.50 -13.73 -16.61
N ALA A 141 36.99 -14.95 -16.57
CA ALA A 141 36.14 -15.44 -15.47
C ALA A 141 36.17 -16.97 -15.37
N VAL A 142 36.01 -17.47 -14.14
CA VAL A 142 35.88 -18.89 -13.82
C VAL A 142 34.61 -19.17 -13.06
N SER A 143 34.10 -20.38 -13.16
CA SER A 143 32.95 -20.87 -12.39
C SER A 143 33.38 -22.11 -11.61
N ILE A 144 33.30 -22.05 -10.29
CA ILE A 144 33.68 -23.12 -9.38
C ILE A 144 32.52 -23.47 -8.47
N PRO A 145 32.00 -24.72 -8.48
CA PRO A 145 30.97 -25.15 -7.53
C PRO A 145 31.50 -25.07 -6.09
N SER A 146 30.68 -24.49 -5.21
CA SER A 146 31.12 -24.20 -3.83
C SER A 146 30.89 -25.34 -2.83
N ALA A 147 29.91 -26.20 -3.07
CA ALA A 147 29.41 -27.16 -2.06
C ALA A 147 30.49 -28.04 -1.41
N LYS A 148 31.36 -28.69 -2.20
CA LYS A 148 32.41 -29.53 -1.67
C LYS A 148 33.50 -28.72 -0.99
N ILE A 149 33.81 -27.54 -1.51
CA ILE A 149 34.81 -26.62 -0.95
C ILE A 149 34.34 -26.09 0.41
N VAL A 150 33.08 -25.65 0.49
CA VAL A 150 32.44 -25.20 1.74
C VAL A 150 32.42 -26.31 2.79
N ALA A 151 31.98 -27.51 2.41
CA ALA A 151 31.98 -28.67 3.32
C ALA A 151 33.37 -28.98 3.86
N ARG A 152 34.38 -28.96 3.00
CA ARG A 152 35.78 -29.21 3.39
C ARG A 152 36.35 -28.09 4.25
N ALA A 153 36.07 -26.82 3.91
CA ALA A 153 36.53 -25.66 4.68
C ALA A 153 35.95 -25.67 6.10
N LYS A 154 34.66 -25.99 6.25
CA LYS A 154 34.00 -26.15 7.56
C LYS A 154 34.61 -27.29 8.36
N GLN A 155 34.90 -28.44 7.72
CA GLN A 155 35.52 -29.61 8.36
C GLN A 155 36.91 -29.30 8.92
N ILE A 156 37.71 -28.50 8.21
CA ILE A 156 39.10 -28.18 8.59
C ILE A 156 39.23 -26.86 9.35
N GLY A 157 38.14 -26.16 9.61
CA GLY A 157 38.12 -24.93 10.39
C GLY A 157 38.66 -23.67 9.68
N THR A 158 38.70 -23.67 8.32
CA THR A 158 39.20 -22.52 7.52
C THR A 158 38.07 -21.67 6.91
N TYR A 159 36.81 -22.00 7.16
CA TYR A 159 35.67 -21.23 6.69
C TYR A 159 35.52 -19.92 7.50
N PRO A 160 35.24 -18.75 6.90
CA PRO A 160 35.10 -18.48 5.45
C PRO A 160 36.41 -18.17 4.71
N ASP A 161 37.51 -17.96 5.40
CA ASP A 161 38.81 -17.62 4.83
C ASP A 161 39.59 -18.89 4.45
N ILE A 162 39.59 -19.21 3.15
CA ILE A 162 40.16 -20.45 2.62
C ILE A 162 41.46 -20.25 1.85
N SER A 163 42.19 -19.15 2.08
CA SER A 163 43.42 -18.83 1.32
C SER A 163 44.58 -19.75 1.62
N THR A 164 44.71 -20.25 2.88
CA THR A 164 45.86 -21.06 3.29
C THR A 164 45.68 -22.54 2.94
N GLY A 165 46.63 -23.09 2.18
CA GLY A 165 46.63 -24.51 1.79
C GLY A 165 45.72 -24.84 0.61
N TRP A 166 44.97 -23.87 0.11
CA TRP A 166 44.09 -24.01 -1.06
C TRP A 166 44.82 -23.55 -2.33
N THR A 167 44.74 -24.35 -3.38
CA THR A 167 45.39 -24.12 -4.66
C THR A 167 44.42 -24.47 -5.79
N THR A 168 44.62 -23.86 -6.96
CA THR A 168 43.88 -24.24 -8.17
C THR A 168 44.81 -24.82 -9.22
N GLU A 169 44.30 -25.70 -10.04
CA GLU A 169 44.94 -26.26 -11.22
C GLU A 169 44.01 -26.06 -12.41
N VAL A 170 44.50 -25.38 -13.46
CA VAL A 170 43.74 -25.20 -14.70
C VAL A 170 44.21 -26.25 -15.71
N ILE A 171 43.26 -27.05 -16.21
CA ILE A 171 43.53 -28.11 -17.19
C ILE A 171 42.92 -27.67 -18.51
N SER A 172 43.78 -27.41 -19.48
CA SER A 172 43.35 -26.96 -20.81
C SER A 172 43.45 -28.11 -21.82
N ALA A 173 42.41 -28.26 -22.64
CA ALA A 173 42.40 -29.12 -23.81
C ALA A 173 43.11 -28.47 -25.02
N THR A 174 43.38 -27.17 -24.96
CA THR A 174 43.88 -26.35 -26.09
C THR A 174 45.29 -25.84 -25.90
N SER A 175 46.11 -26.43 -25.01
CA SER A 175 47.49 -26.01 -24.73
C SER A 175 47.59 -24.64 -24.05
N GLY A 176 46.63 -24.26 -23.20
CA GLY A 176 46.68 -23.04 -22.39
C GLY A 176 47.92 -23.03 -21.47
N VAL A 177 48.57 -21.90 -21.34
CA VAL A 177 49.82 -21.73 -20.58
C VAL A 177 49.74 -20.55 -19.60
N SER A 178 50.40 -20.76 -18.45
CA SER A 178 50.71 -19.70 -17.46
C SER A 178 49.50 -19.03 -16.78
N ALA A 179 48.36 -19.71 -16.67
CA ALA A 179 47.27 -19.19 -15.84
C ALA A 179 47.51 -19.52 -14.36
N SER A 180 47.19 -18.58 -13.50
CA SER A 180 47.14 -18.76 -12.06
C SER A 180 45.90 -18.11 -11.49
N ILE A 181 45.15 -18.87 -10.72
CA ILE A 181 43.90 -18.43 -10.08
C ILE A 181 44.08 -18.69 -8.57
N ALA A 182 43.87 -17.69 -7.76
CA ALA A 182 43.83 -17.82 -6.30
C ALA A 182 42.39 -18.05 -5.84
N VAL A 183 42.22 -18.85 -4.79
CA VAL A 183 40.98 -19.00 -4.05
C VAL A 183 41.14 -18.17 -2.78
N ASP A 184 40.34 -17.09 -2.65
CA ASP A 184 40.55 -16.08 -1.62
C ASP A 184 39.60 -16.24 -0.42
N GLY A 185 38.47 -16.88 -0.61
CA GLY A 185 37.50 -17.05 0.47
C GLY A 185 36.17 -17.60 -0.02
N ILE A 186 35.24 -17.71 0.89
CA ILE A 186 33.84 -18.07 0.63
C ILE A 186 32.95 -16.89 1.04
N GLU A 187 32.10 -16.46 0.15
CA GLU A 187 31.12 -15.43 0.41
C GLU A 187 29.70 -16.02 0.30
N SER A 188 28.90 -15.76 1.32
CA SER A 188 27.46 -16.06 1.25
C SER A 188 26.76 -15.01 0.45
N GLN A 189 26.02 -15.41 -0.55
CA GLN A 189 25.22 -14.54 -1.40
C GLN A 189 23.75 -14.91 -1.34
N SER A 190 22.91 -13.89 -1.40
CA SER A 190 21.46 -14.04 -1.43
C SER A 190 20.80 -12.73 -1.89
N GLY A 191 19.53 -12.81 -2.23
CA GLY A 191 18.72 -11.65 -2.61
C GLY A 191 18.73 -11.37 -4.11
N ILE A 192 17.54 -11.19 -4.66
CA ILE A 192 17.27 -10.91 -6.08
C ILE A 192 16.38 -9.67 -6.17
N THR A 193 16.70 -8.74 -7.07
CA THR A 193 15.86 -7.56 -7.30
C THR A 193 14.65 -7.94 -8.17
N LEU A 194 13.52 -8.16 -7.53
CA LEU A 194 12.20 -8.36 -8.14
C LEU A 194 11.17 -7.59 -7.33
N LEU A 195 10.23 -6.88 -7.98
CA LEU A 195 9.27 -6.04 -7.26
C LEU A 195 7.91 -6.71 -7.05
N ASN A 196 7.48 -7.50 -8.03
CA ASN A 196 6.20 -8.20 -7.98
C ASN A 196 6.15 -9.33 -9.02
N LEU A 197 5.06 -10.06 -9.05
CA LEU A 197 4.89 -11.24 -9.89
C LEU A 197 5.04 -10.95 -11.39
N ASP A 198 4.56 -9.81 -11.89
CA ASP A 198 4.61 -9.50 -13.32
C ASP A 198 6.04 -9.18 -13.76
N ILE A 199 6.77 -8.41 -12.96
CA ILE A 199 8.20 -8.17 -13.15
C ILE A 199 8.99 -9.47 -13.02
N ALA A 200 8.61 -10.34 -12.08
CA ALA A 200 9.21 -11.66 -11.94
C ALA A 200 9.03 -12.50 -13.20
N LYS A 201 7.87 -12.49 -13.85
CA LYS A 201 7.63 -13.22 -15.11
C LYS A 201 8.56 -12.76 -16.24
N GLU A 202 8.75 -11.46 -16.39
CA GLU A 202 9.68 -10.90 -17.37
C GLU A 202 11.14 -11.22 -17.02
N THR A 203 11.49 -11.19 -15.74
CA THR A 203 12.85 -11.44 -15.22
C THR A 203 13.16 -12.93 -15.07
N ILE A 204 12.16 -13.84 -15.04
CA ILE A 204 12.35 -15.29 -15.03
C ILE A 204 13.19 -15.77 -16.21
N GLN A 205 13.09 -15.12 -17.34
CA GLN A 205 14.00 -15.33 -18.48
C GLN A 205 15.37 -14.65 -18.26
N GLY A 206 15.52 -13.91 -17.18
CA GLY A 206 16.69 -13.10 -16.89
C GLY A 206 17.80 -13.85 -16.15
N THR A 207 18.98 -13.25 -16.16
CA THR A 207 20.26 -13.79 -15.69
C THR A 207 20.26 -14.28 -14.24
N GLN A 208 19.40 -13.72 -13.37
CA GLN A 208 19.45 -14.00 -11.93
C GLN A 208 18.82 -15.35 -11.55
N PHE A 209 17.64 -15.70 -12.10
CA PHE A 209 17.06 -17.04 -11.91
C PHE A 209 17.91 -18.13 -12.56
N MET A 210 18.45 -17.86 -13.75
CA MET A 210 19.38 -18.78 -14.41
C MET A 210 20.65 -19.02 -13.58
N THR A 211 21.11 -18.01 -12.83
CA THR A 211 22.25 -18.17 -11.94
C THR A 211 21.97 -19.15 -10.80
N LEU A 212 20.79 -19.10 -10.16
CA LEU A 212 20.42 -20.04 -9.10
C LEU A 212 20.37 -21.48 -9.64
N THR A 213 19.73 -21.70 -10.78
CA THR A 213 19.50 -23.04 -11.31
C THR A 213 20.70 -23.61 -12.04
N GLN A 214 21.36 -22.85 -12.91
CA GLN A 214 22.47 -23.35 -13.73
C GLN A 214 23.81 -23.36 -13.00
N LYS A 215 24.11 -22.32 -12.23
CA LYS A 215 25.39 -22.18 -11.56
C LYS A 215 25.44 -22.91 -10.22
N TYR A 216 24.35 -22.85 -9.44
CA TYR A 216 24.31 -23.37 -8.07
C TYR A 216 23.44 -24.62 -7.91
N SER A 217 22.76 -25.08 -8.97
CA SER A 217 21.85 -26.22 -8.94
C SER A 217 20.78 -26.12 -7.84
N LEU A 218 20.33 -24.91 -7.56
CA LEU A 218 19.28 -24.64 -6.62
C LEU A 218 17.94 -24.46 -7.36
N PRO A 219 16.82 -24.86 -6.76
CA PRO A 219 15.49 -24.54 -7.28
C PRO A 219 15.31 -23.04 -7.49
N ALA A 220 14.68 -22.65 -8.58
CA ALA A 220 14.34 -21.25 -8.86
C ALA A 220 13.16 -20.78 -7.99
N LEU A 221 13.41 -20.64 -6.68
CA LEU A 221 12.45 -20.15 -5.69
C LEU A 221 12.96 -18.88 -5.03
N VAL A 222 12.10 -17.88 -4.92
CA VAL A 222 12.38 -16.60 -4.25
C VAL A 222 11.17 -16.18 -3.42
N ALA A 223 11.38 -15.27 -2.48
CA ALA A 223 10.28 -14.63 -1.77
C ALA A 223 9.41 -13.84 -2.75
N LEU A 224 8.09 -13.90 -2.58
CA LEU A 224 7.13 -13.32 -3.52
C LEU A 224 7.29 -11.80 -3.65
N TYR A 225 7.64 -11.12 -2.55
CA TYR A 225 7.79 -9.67 -2.51
C TYR A 225 9.13 -9.24 -1.90
N PRO A 226 9.64 -8.06 -2.22
CA PRO A 226 10.84 -7.53 -1.57
C PRO A 226 10.55 -7.18 -0.10
N GLY A 227 11.52 -7.41 0.76
CA GLY A 227 11.45 -7.08 2.18
C GLY A 227 12.15 -8.09 3.09
N GLU A 228 12.46 -7.62 4.29
CA GLU A 228 13.16 -8.37 5.32
C GLU A 228 12.36 -9.60 5.79
N LEU A 229 11.02 -9.51 5.70
CA LEU A 229 10.14 -10.63 6.03
C LEU A 229 10.41 -11.85 5.13
N GLY A 230 10.77 -11.61 3.86
CA GLY A 230 11.19 -12.69 2.95
C GLY A 230 12.39 -13.46 3.45
N SER A 231 13.34 -12.81 4.15
CA SER A 231 14.52 -13.44 4.74
C SER A 231 14.21 -14.35 5.94
N THR A 232 12.98 -14.31 6.47
CA THR A 232 12.54 -15.22 7.54
C THR A 232 11.86 -16.49 7.01
N VAL A 233 11.73 -16.59 5.68
CA VAL A 233 11.10 -17.74 5.01
C VAL A 233 12.10 -18.86 4.82
N GLN A 234 11.66 -20.07 5.10
CA GLN A 234 12.35 -21.32 4.81
C GLN A 234 11.46 -22.17 3.92
N VAL A 235 12.03 -22.77 2.90
CA VAL A 235 11.31 -23.65 1.97
C VAL A 235 11.90 -25.05 1.98
N GLU A 236 11.12 -26.03 2.41
CA GLU A 236 11.47 -27.43 2.26
C GLU A 236 10.93 -27.94 0.94
N VAL A 237 11.82 -28.42 0.07
CA VAL A 237 11.48 -29.05 -1.20
C VAL A 237 11.66 -30.55 -1.04
N VAL A 238 10.63 -31.34 -1.37
CA VAL A 238 10.62 -32.79 -1.21
C VAL A 238 10.26 -33.45 -2.54
N SER A 239 11.20 -34.20 -3.13
CA SER A 239 10.94 -35.04 -4.31
C SER A 239 10.15 -36.29 -3.94
N LYS A 240 9.59 -36.99 -4.95
CA LYS A 240 8.90 -38.28 -4.77
C LYS A 240 9.75 -39.28 -4.01
N ALA A 241 10.99 -39.50 -4.45
CA ALA A 241 11.90 -40.48 -3.83
C ALA A 241 12.17 -40.16 -2.34
N ALA A 242 12.36 -38.90 -2.00
CA ALA A 242 12.54 -38.46 -0.61
C ALA A 242 11.27 -38.58 0.22
N TYR A 243 10.12 -38.39 -0.40
CA TYR A 243 8.81 -38.54 0.27
C TYR A 243 8.55 -40.03 0.59
N GLU A 244 8.72 -40.93 -0.38
CA GLU A 244 8.51 -42.38 -0.25
C GLU A 244 9.50 -43.05 0.69
N SER A 245 10.77 -42.62 0.68
CA SER A 245 11.81 -43.17 1.59
C SER A 245 11.62 -42.77 3.05
N GLY A 246 10.70 -41.86 3.34
CA GLY A 246 10.52 -41.33 4.69
C GLY A 246 11.74 -40.54 5.20
N SER A 247 12.68 -40.19 4.30
CA SER A 247 13.90 -39.46 4.66
C SER A 247 13.54 -38.15 5.33
N VAL A 248 13.77 -38.05 6.63
CA VAL A 248 13.62 -36.78 7.35
C VAL A 248 14.82 -35.92 6.95
N ILE A 249 14.58 -34.76 6.35
CA ILE A 249 15.64 -33.79 6.12
C ILE A 249 15.95 -33.18 7.48
N THR A 250 17.01 -33.73 8.13
CA THR A 250 17.30 -33.47 9.56
C THR A 250 18.18 -32.27 9.81
N ALA A 251 18.64 -31.56 8.78
CA ALA A 251 19.59 -30.47 8.98
C ALA A 251 18.94 -29.11 8.74
N TYR A 252 18.33 -28.53 9.78
CA TYR A 252 18.26 -27.09 9.89
C TYR A 252 19.64 -26.58 10.33
N PRO A 253 20.25 -25.63 9.61
CA PRO A 253 21.52 -25.02 10.04
C PRO A 253 21.45 -24.38 11.43
N SER A 254 20.25 -23.97 11.88
CA SER A 254 19.98 -23.37 13.19
C SER A 254 19.84 -24.38 14.36
N GLY A 255 20.02 -25.69 14.13
CA GLY A 255 19.91 -26.69 15.21
C GLY A 255 18.51 -26.90 15.79
N THR A 256 17.47 -26.22 15.27
CA THR A 256 16.09 -26.40 15.72
C THR A 256 15.50 -27.63 15.03
N GLN A 257 15.28 -28.69 15.77
CA GLN A 257 14.55 -29.86 15.25
C GLN A 257 13.15 -29.43 14.84
N ALA A 258 12.78 -29.68 13.59
CA ALA A 258 11.40 -29.50 13.12
C ALA A 258 10.50 -30.48 13.89
N LYS A 259 9.84 -30.01 14.93
CA LYS A 259 8.93 -30.79 15.76
C LYS A 259 7.73 -31.37 15.01
N ASN A 260 7.43 -30.89 13.79
CA ASN A 260 6.45 -31.48 12.88
C ASN A 260 7.04 -31.44 11.47
N SER A 261 7.35 -32.60 10.88
CA SER A 261 7.62 -32.67 9.46
C SER A 261 6.38 -32.13 8.73
N GLY A 262 6.50 -31.05 7.95
CA GLY A 262 5.37 -30.48 7.21
C GLY A 262 4.72 -31.46 6.22
N ARG A 263 5.26 -32.64 6.09
CA ARG A 263 4.70 -33.77 5.33
C ARG A 263 3.36 -34.24 5.87
N SER A 264 3.14 -34.19 7.19
CA SER A 264 1.84 -34.51 7.81
C SER A 264 0.73 -33.51 7.47
N VAL A 265 1.09 -32.35 6.93
CA VAL A 265 0.12 -31.30 6.51
C VAL A 265 -0.31 -31.51 5.04
N LEU A 266 0.44 -32.31 4.28
CA LEU A 266 0.10 -32.66 2.90
C LEU A 266 -0.99 -33.74 2.89
N ALA A 267 -2.06 -33.50 2.16
CA ALA A 267 -3.13 -34.50 1.97
C ALA A 267 -2.63 -35.75 1.23
N TYR A 268 -1.61 -35.57 0.40
CA TYR A 268 -0.94 -36.65 -0.37
C TYR A 268 0.48 -36.22 -0.75
N GLY A 269 1.35 -37.17 -1.15
CA GLY A 269 2.72 -36.90 -1.61
C GLY A 269 2.83 -36.77 -3.12
N PRO A 270 4.02 -36.35 -3.64
CA PRO A 270 4.34 -36.37 -5.05
C PRO A 270 4.13 -37.76 -5.66
N GLN A 271 3.40 -37.85 -6.78
CA GLN A 271 3.05 -39.12 -7.46
C GLN A 271 4.02 -39.46 -8.59
N LYS A 272 4.72 -38.47 -9.15
CA LYS A 272 5.68 -38.62 -10.24
C LYS A 272 7.02 -37.95 -9.88
N ASP A 273 8.10 -38.36 -10.57
CA ASP A 273 9.43 -37.78 -10.39
C ASP A 273 9.53 -36.30 -10.84
N THR A 274 8.56 -35.84 -11.61
CA THR A 274 8.40 -34.44 -12.03
C THR A 274 7.72 -33.58 -10.97
N GLN A 275 7.15 -34.19 -9.93
CA GLN A 275 6.38 -33.53 -8.89
C GLN A 275 7.21 -33.34 -7.63
N TYR A 276 7.02 -32.19 -6.98
CA TYR A 276 7.69 -31.78 -5.75
C TYR A 276 6.66 -31.24 -4.75
N ALA A 277 6.81 -31.67 -3.51
CA ALA A 277 6.10 -31.02 -2.40
C ALA A 277 6.94 -29.83 -1.92
N ILE A 278 6.29 -28.68 -1.82
CA ILE A 278 6.86 -27.43 -1.32
C ILE A 278 6.19 -27.13 0.02
N ILE A 279 6.99 -26.98 1.06
CA ILE A 279 6.53 -26.67 2.42
C ILE A 279 7.19 -25.38 2.84
N VAL A 280 6.39 -24.31 2.96
CA VAL A 280 6.86 -22.97 3.33
C VAL A 280 6.72 -22.79 4.84
N ARG A 281 7.80 -22.41 5.50
CA ARG A 281 7.86 -22.16 6.94
C ARG A 281 8.29 -20.74 7.23
N ARG A 282 7.82 -20.24 8.35
CA ARG A 282 8.26 -18.97 8.91
C ARG A 282 8.42 -19.11 10.42
N GLY A 283 9.60 -18.81 10.95
CA GLY A 283 9.89 -19.05 12.37
C GLY A 283 9.70 -20.50 12.81
N GLY A 284 9.97 -21.47 11.93
CA GLY A 284 9.80 -22.90 12.18
C GLY A 284 8.36 -23.41 12.06
N ILE A 285 7.37 -22.53 11.86
CA ILE A 285 5.94 -22.87 11.72
C ILE A 285 5.58 -22.98 10.25
N VAL A 286 4.90 -24.08 9.86
CA VAL A 286 4.38 -24.26 8.51
C VAL A 286 3.29 -23.22 8.25
N GLN A 287 3.49 -22.42 7.21
CA GLN A 287 2.54 -21.41 6.77
C GLN A 287 1.66 -21.94 5.64
N GLU A 288 2.25 -22.66 4.70
CA GLU A 288 1.57 -23.28 3.56
C GLU A 288 2.34 -24.50 3.06
N SER A 289 1.62 -25.41 2.41
CA SER A 289 2.20 -26.59 1.77
C SER A 289 1.37 -26.94 0.54
N PHE A 290 2.05 -27.29 -0.55
CA PHE A 290 1.41 -27.61 -1.83
C PHE A 290 2.31 -28.51 -2.67
N ILE A 291 1.74 -29.15 -3.71
CA ILE A 291 2.47 -29.95 -4.68
C ILE A 291 2.48 -29.19 -6.01
N VAL A 292 3.64 -29.14 -6.63
CA VAL A 292 3.85 -28.54 -7.96
C VAL A 292 4.62 -29.51 -8.85
N SER A 293 4.53 -29.32 -10.16
CA SER A 293 5.23 -30.12 -11.15
C SER A 293 6.05 -29.26 -12.11
N THR A 294 7.17 -29.79 -12.55
CA THR A 294 7.99 -29.22 -13.63
C THR A 294 7.45 -29.58 -15.02
N GLU A 295 6.45 -30.47 -15.11
CA GLU A 295 5.85 -30.93 -16.36
C GLU A 295 4.45 -30.30 -16.55
N LYS A 296 4.24 -29.65 -17.70
CA LYS A 296 3.02 -28.88 -17.98
C LYS A 296 1.73 -29.74 -18.04
N SER A 297 1.87 -31.00 -18.39
CA SER A 297 0.74 -31.92 -18.50
C SER A 297 0.30 -32.55 -17.18
N ASP A 298 1.08 -32.34 -16.09
CA ASP A 298 0.83 -32.99 -14.83
C ASP A 298 -0.35 -32.38 -14.07
N LYS A 299 -1.10 -33.29 -13.45
CA LYS A 299 -2.25 -32.97 -12.62
C LYS A 299 -2.10 -33.62 -11.26
N ASP A 300 -2.76 -33.05 -10.27
CA ASP A 300 -2.92 -33.65 -8.95
C ASP A 300 -3.88 -34.85 -8.98
N ILE A 301 -4.09 -35.48 -7.80
CA ILE A 301 -5.02 -36.61 -7.65
C ILE A 301 -6.49 -36.24 -7.91
N TYR A 302 -6.82 -34.94 -7.94
CA TYR A 302 -8.15 -34.40 -8.19
C TYR A 302 -8.33 -33.91 -9.64
N GLY A 303 -7.28 -33.99 -10.47
CA GLY A 303 -7.28 -33.56 -11.85
C GLY A 303 -6.97 -32.06 -12.06
N THR A 304 -6.56 -31.35 -11.02
CA THR A 304 -6.17 -29.93 -11.10
C THR A 304 -4.76 -29.79 -11.71
N ASN A 305 -4.55 -28.79 -12.55
CA ASN A 305 -3.23 -28.49 -13.10
C ASN A 305 -2.30 -28.01 -11.97
N ILE A 306 -1.14 -28.67 -11.81
CA ILE A 306 -0.11 -28.36 -10.82
C ILE A 306 1.21 -27.93 -11.47
N TYR A 307 1.19 -27.55 -12.75
CA TYR A 307 2.37 -27.01 -13.40
C TYR A 307 2.86 -25.77 -12.66
N MET A 308 4.13 -25.77 -12.28
CA MET A 308 4.72 -24.80 -11.36
C MET A 308 4.54 -23.36 -11.82
N ASP A 309 4.80 -23.07 -13.11
CA ASP A 309 4.72 -21.71 -13.63
C ASP A 309 3.28 -21.19 -13.62
N ASP A 310 2.30 -22.03 -13.97
CA ASP A 310 0.88 -21.68 -13.90
C ASP A 310 0.42 -21.52 -12.45
N PHE A 311 0.85 -22.41 -11.55
CA PHE A 311 0.50 -22.37 -10.13
C PHE A 311 0.93 -21.05 -9.48
N PHE A 312 2.20 -20.68 -9.64
CA PHE A 312 2.71 -19.42 -9.07
C PHE A 312 2.16 -18.19 -9.78
N ALA A 313 1.96 -18.25 -11.10
CA ALA A 313 1.36 -17.15 -11.86
C ALA A 313 -0.09 -16.83 -11.43
N ASN A 314 -0.83 -17.84 -10.98
CA ASN A 314 -2.20 -17.71 -10.47
C ASN A 314 -2.28 -17.42 -8.96
N GLY A 315 -1.16 -17.09 -8.31
CA GLY A 315 -1.13 -16.75 -6.90
C GLY A 315 -1.26 -17.96 -5.96
N GLY A 316 -0.75 -19.11 -6.36
CA GLY A 316 -0.80 -20.36 -5.58
C GLY A 316 -0.03 -20.31 -4.25
N SER A 317 0.88 -19.36 -4.06
CA SER A 317 1.55 -19.10 -2.79
C SER A 317 1.47 -17.64 -2.39
N ARG A 318 1.44 -17.37 -1.08
CA ARG A 318 1.46 -16.03 -0.48
C ARG A 318 2.86 -15.56 -0.09
N TYR A 319 3.84 -16.46 -0.06
CA TYR A 319 5.18 -16.19 0.45
C TYR A 319 6.27 -16.36 -0.59
N VAL A 320 6.09 -17.29 -1.52
CA VAL A 320 7.14 -17.65 -2.48
C VAL A 320 6.65 -17.60 -3.92
N PHE A 321 7.58 -17.34 -4.81
CA PHE A 321 7.41 -17.43 -6.25
C PHE A 321 8.47 -18.34 -6.81
N GLY A 322 8.15 -19.11 -7.85
CA GLY A 322 9.09 -20.04 -8.47
C GLY A 322 8.76 -20.34 -9.91
N THR A 323 9.68 -21.01 -10.59
CA THR A 323 9.54 -21.46 -11.97
C THR A 323 10.13 -22.86 -12.17
N SER A 324 9.61 -23.57 -13.14
CA SER A 324 10.11 -24.87 -13.59
C SER A 324 11.43 -24.80 -14.36
N LEU A 325 11.92 -23.60 -14.70
CA LEU A 325 13.08 -23.36 -15.53
C LEU A 325 14.35 -23.99 -14.93
N ASN A 326 14.96 -24.96 -15.66
CA ASN A 326 16.16 -25.68 -15.26
C ASN A 326 16.10 -26.23 -13.81
N TRP A 327 14.92 -26.66 -13.37
CA TRP A 327 14.73 -27.21 -12.02
C TRP A 327 15.60 -28.44 -11.81
N PRO A 328 16.36 -28.52 -10.71
CA PRO A 328 17.25 -29.67 -10.43
C PRO A 328 16.43 -30.94 -10.21
N LYS A 329 16.60 -31.95 -11.07
CA LYS A 329 15.85 -33.21 -10.98
C LYS A 329 16.12 -33.93 -9.67
N GLY A 330 15.05 -34.38 -9.01
CA GLY A 330 15.12 -35.10 -7.75
C GLY A 330 15.62 -34.29 -6.55
N PHE A 331 15.70 -32.99 -6.68
CA PHE A 331 16.14 -32.11 -5.59
C PHE A 331 15.25 -32.30 -4.34
N SER A 332 15.91 -32.46 -3.20
CA SER A 332 15.27 -32.47 -1.89
C SER A 332 16.18 -31.78 -0.89
N GLY A 333 15.68 -30.80 -0.19
CA GLY A 333 16.45 -29.99 0.73
C GLY A 333 15.67 -28.86 1.34
N ILE A 334 16.28 -28.16 2.28
CA ILE A 334 15.75 -26.95 2.89
C ILE A 334 16.54 -25.79 2.31
N LEU A 335 15.79 -24.83 1.75
CA LEU A 335 16.29 -23.55 1.29
C LEU A 335 16.00 -22.53 2.38
N GLU A 336 17.04 -21.93 2.95
CA GLU A 336 16.92 -20.75 3.79
C GLU A 336 17.02 -19.52 2.91
N PHE A 337 16.08 -18.59 3.06
CA PHE A 337 16.06 -17.35 2.29
C PHE A 337 16.79 -16.25 3.05
N GLY A 338 17.45 -15.37 2.31
CA GLY A 338 18.14 -14.21 2.84
C GLY A 338 18.26 -13.10 1.82
N GLY A 339 18.79 -11.97 2.27
CA GLY A 339 19.04 -10.80 1.41
C GLY A 339 17.80 -10.05 0.97
N GLY A 340 16.63 -10.30 1.56
CA GLY A 340 15.43 -9.52 1.33
C GLY A 340 15.57 -8.13 1.95
N MET A 341 15.25 -7.09 1.19
CA MET A 341 15.32 -5.69 1.61
C MET A 341 14.06 -4.95 1.17
N SER A 342 13.39 -4.29 2.10
CA SER A 342 12.26 -3.41 1.81
C SER A 342 12.70 -2.04 1.30
N SER A 343 13.91 -1.61 1.67
CA SER A 343 14.49 -0.29 1.38
C SER A 343 13.57 0.87 1.78
N ASN A 344 12.82 0.70 2.87
CA ASN A 344 11.88 1.70 3.38
C ASN A 344 12.58 3.00 3.83
N ASP A 345 13.85 2.95 4.18
CA ASP A 345 14.70 4.09 4.54
C ASP A 345 15.10 4.96 3.33
N SER A 346 15.19 4.36 2.14
CA SER A 346 15.55 5.04 0.89
C SER A 346 14.36 5.62 0.13
N VAL A 347 13.12 5.28 0.52
CA VAL A 347 11.90 5.81 -0.11
C VAL A 347 11.78 7.31 0.17
N GLY A 348 11.74 8.12 -0.88
CA GLY A 348 11.61 9.56 -0.84
C GLY A 348 10.23 10.08 -1.25
N ALA A 349 10.19 11.36 -1.64
CA ALA A 349 8.95 11.99 -2.10
C ALA A 349 8.48 11.40 -3.44
N ASP A 350 9.41 11.12 -4.34
CA ASP A 350 9.10 10.66 -5.70
C ASP A 350 8.41 9.31 -5.69
N GLU A 351 8.89 8.35 -4.88
CA GLU A 351 8.26 7.04 -4.75
C GLU A 351 6.85 7.15 -4.15
N LEU A 352 6.67 8.01 -3.14
CA LEU A 352 5.36 8.24 -2.52
C LEU A 352 4.41 8.92 -3.52
N MET A 353 4.86 9.92 -4.28
CA MET A 353 4.05 10.59 -5.30
C MET A 353 3.66 9.62 -6.43
N ASN A 354 4.61 8.82 -6.95
CA ASN A 354 4.33 7.78 -7.95
C ASN A 354 3.29 6.76 -7.45
N GLY A 355 3.30 6.45 -6.16
CA GLY A 355 2.27 5.61 -5.55
C GLY A 355 0.89 6.27 -5.54
N TRP A 356 0.83 7.57 -5.27
CA TRP A 356 -0.41 8.34 -5.27
C TRP A 356 -0.99 8.55 -6.67
N ASP A 357 -0.15 8.64 -7.72
CA ASP A 357 -0.58 8.79 -9.11
C ASP A 357 -1.43 7.60 -9.60
N LEU A 358 -1.30 6.42 -8.96
CA LEU A 358 -2.19 5.29 -9.22
C LEU A 358 -3.66 5.58 -8.85
N PHE A 359 -3.90 6.61 -8.04
CA PHE A 359 -5.23 7.06 -7.67
C PHE A 359 -5.68 8.34 -8.43
N ALA A 360 -4.88 8.85 -9.37
CA ALA A 360 -5.22 10.07 -10.10
C ALA A 360 -6.42 9.89 -11.04
N ASP A 361 -6.58 8.73 -11.66
CA ASP A 361 -7.69 8.47 -12.57
C ASP A 361 -9.00 8.18 -11.82
N ARG A 362 -9.98 9.10 -11.95
CA ARG A 362 -11.32 8.98 -11.38
C ARG A 362 -12.24 8.00 -12.10
N GLU A 363 -11.93 7.64 -13.36
CA GLU A 363 -12.79 6.77 -14.16
C GLU A 363 -12.56 5.30 -13.85
N SER A 364 -11.30 4.91 -13.66
CA SER A 364 -10.92 3.53 -13.34
C SER A 364 -11.24 3.14 -11.89
N LEU A 365 -11.14 4.10 -10.96
CA LEU A 365 -11.29 3.81 -9.53
C LEU A 365 -11.97 4.94 -8.77
N HIS A 366 -13.13 4.64 -8.19
CA HIS A 366 -13.82 5.55 -7.28
C HIS A 366 -13.28 5.42 -5.85
N VAL A 367 -12.60 6.48 -5.36
CA VAL A 367 -12.06 6.58 -3.99
C VAL A 367 -12.37 7.98 -3.45
N PRO A 368 -13.41 8.13 -2.62
CA PRO A 368 -13.83 9.43 -2.11
C PRO A 368 -12.95 10.00 -0.99
N LEU A 369 -12.08 9.20 -0.35
CA LEU A 369 -11.26 9.62 0.81
C LEU A 369 -9.79 9.26 0.58
N LEU A 370 -8.88 10.24 0.59
CA LEU A 370 -7.44 10.04 0.44
C LEU A 370 -6.71 10.39 1.74
N ILE A 371 -6.02 9.43 2.35
CA ILE A 371 -5.35 9.57 3.65
C ILE A 371 -3.87 9.91 3.43
N ALA A 372 -3.54 11.17 3.23
CA ALA A 372 -2.18 11.63 2.96
C ALA A 372 -1.36 11.93 4.24
N GLY A 373 -2.02 12.14 5.38
CA GLY A 373 -1.35 12.52 6.62
C GLY A 373 -0.42 11.48 7.22
N ALA A 374 -0.48 10.23 6.74
CA ALA A 374 0.41 9.15 7.19
C ALA A 374 1.91 9.42 6.92
N SER A 375 2.25 10.27 5.93
CA SER A 375 3.63 10.70 5.66
C SER A 375 4.21 11.67 6.70
N ALA A 376 3.47 11.98 7.75
CA ALA A 376 3.85 12.94 8.79
C ALA A 376 5.11 12.58 9.60
N GLY A 377 5.54 11.32 9.56
CA GLY A 377 6.80 10.87 10.15
C GLY A 377 8.04 11.12 9.29
N GLU A 378 7.86 11.51 8.03
CA GLU A 378 8.93 11.85 7.10
C GLU A 378 9.58 13.22 7.43
N THR A 379 10.62 13.59 6.69
CA THR A 379 11.16 14.96 6.80
C THR A 379 10.09 15.98 6.43
N VAL A 380 10.17 17.20 6.99
CA VAL A 380 9.18 18.25 6.72
C VAL A 380 9.04 18.54 5.22
N SER A 381 10.15 18.47 4.49
CA SER A 381 10.19 18.66 3.04
C SER A 381 9.42 17.57 2.28
N VAL A 382 9.78 16.31 2.50
CA VAL A 382 9.09 15.15 1.88
C VAL A 382 7.61 15.18 2.22
N HIS A 383 7.27 15.37 3.49
CA HIS A 383 5.90 15.44 3.97
C HIS A 383 5.09 16.54 3.26
N SER A 384 5.61 17.77 3.23
CA SER A 384 4.92 18.91 2.61
C SER A 384 4.74 18.72 1.10
N THR A 385 5.76 18.18 0.42
CA THR A 385 5.72 17.92 -1.04
C THR A 385 4.68 16.85 -1.37
N VAL A 386 4.69 15.72 -0.67
CA VAL A 386 3.72 14.64 -0.88
C VAL A 386 2.30 15.11 -0.63
N GLN A 387 2.06 15.82 0.48
CA GLN A 387 0.70 16.29 0.79
C GLN A 387 0.17 17.31 -0.22
N LYS A 388 1.03 18.23 -0.70
CA LYS A 388 0.65 19.16 -1.79
C LYS A 388 0.27 18.40 -3.06
N HIS A 389 1.05 17.40 -3.42
CA HIS A 389 0.77 16.55 -4.58
C HIS A 389 -0.58 15.83 -4.46
N VAL A 390 -0.86 15.21 -3.32
CA VAL A 390 -2.13 14.52 -3.10
C VAL A 390 -3.32 15.49 -3.10
N VAL A 391 -3.16 16.72 -2.58
CA VAL A 391 -4.20 17.75 -2.67
C VAL A 391 -4.43 18.16 -4.12
N ALA A 392 -3.39 18.26 -4.95
CA ALA A 392 -3.53 18.52 -6.39
C ALA A 392 -4.27 17.38 -7.11
N ILE A 393 -3.97 16.11 -6.79
CA ILE A 393 -4.76 14.96 -7.27
C ILE A 393 -6.24 15.11 -6.87
N GLY A 394 -6.52 15.54 -5.62
CA GLY A 394 -7.88 15.78 -5.16
C GLY A 394 -8.61 16.87 -5.94
N GLU A 395 -7.92 17.92 -6.35
CA GLU A 395 -8.46 18.99 -7.19
C GLU A 395 -8.75 18.54 -8.63
N GLU A 396 -7.81 17.77 -9.22
CA GLU A 396 -7.95 17.24 -10.57
C GLU A 396 -9.11 16.23 -10.65
N ARG A 397 -9.15 15.29 -9.71
CA ARG A 397 -10.25 14.32 -9.62
C ARG A 397 -11.60 14.98 -9.39
N ALA A 398 -11.65 15.96 -8.50
CA ALA A 398 -12.86 16.70 -8.10
C ALA A 398 -14.02 15.82 -7.55
N ASP A 399 -13.74 14.57 -7.13
CA ASP A 399 -14.71 13.60 -6.59
C ASP A 399 -14.31 13.06 -5.20
N CYS A 400 -13.18 13.49 -4.65
CA CYS A 400 -12.64 12.99 -3.38
C CYS A 400 -12.32 14.12 -2.39
N THR A 401 -11.98 13.74 -1.15
CA THR A 401 -11.48 14.63 -0.09
C THR A 401 -10.16 14.08 0.43
N VAL A 402 -9.16 14.94 0.58
CA VAL A 402 -7.80 14.61 1.02
C VAL A 402 -7.63 14.98 2.48
N PHE A 403 -7.20 14.04 3.30
CA PHE A 403 -6.93 14.23 4.72
C PHE A 403 -5.44 14.36 4.95
N VAL A 404 -5.03 15.51 5.48
CA VAL A 404 -3.64 15.88 5.73
C VAL A 404 -3.43 16.15 7.22
N SER A 405 -2.22 15.89 7.70
CA SER A 405 -1.82 16.12 9.10
C SER A 405 -0.56 17.00 9.14
N PRO A 406 -0.29 17.76 10.19
CA PRO A 406 0.95 18.54 10.30
C PRO A 406 2.17 17.61 10.44
N PRO A 407 3.40 18.07 10.09
CA PRO A 407 4.60 17.27 10.27
C PRO A 407 4.85 16.98 11.76
N ARG A 408 5.25 15.74 12.11
CA ARG A 408 5.52 15.31 13.48
C ARG A 408 6.51 16.23 14.20
N GLY A 409 7.59 16.61 13.52
CA GLY A 409 8.64 17.47 14.09
C GLY A 409 8.20 18.91 14.40
N LYS A 410 7.01 19.34 13.96
CA LYS A 410 6.45 20.66 14.26
C LYS A 410 5.53 20.66 15.49
N LEU A 411 5.15 19.48 16.00
CA LEU A 411 4.10 19.36 17.01
C LEU A 411 4.47 18.47 18.20
N VAL A 412 5.01 17.27 17.96
CA VAL A 412 5.20 16.24 18.98
C VAL A 412 6.39 16.58 19.88
N ASN A 413 6.20 16.48 21.20
CA ASN A 413 7.17 16.83 22.23
C ASN A 413 7.63 18.31 22.19
N ILE A 414 6.78 19.20 21.72
CA ILE A 414 7.00 20.65 21.65
C ILE A 414 6.02 21.35 22.61
N PRO A 415 6.44 22.38 23.32
CA PRO A 415 5.53 23.17 24.18
C PRO A 415 4.34 23.72 23.37
N LEU A 416 3.16 23.75 24.00
CA LEU A 416 1.89 24.09 23.36
C LEU A 416 1.94 25.36 22.50
N GLU A 417 2.42 26.46 23.04
CA GLU A 417 2.51 27.76 22.35
C GLU A 417 3.38 27.66 21.08
N GLN A 418 4.54 27.03 21.22
CA GLN A 418 5.47 26.84 20.10
C GLN A 418 4.91 25.86 19.06
N ALA A 419 4.26 24.79 19.48
CA ALA A 419 3.64 23.81 18.58
C ALA A 419 2.54 24.47 17.72
N VAL A 420 1.67 25.28 18.33
CA VAL A 420 0.63 26.03 17.62
C VAL A 420 1.25 27.02 16.64
N ASN A 421 2.26 27.79 17.05
CA ASN A 421 2.96 28.71 16.16
C ASN A 421 3.63 27.99 14.98
N ASN A 422 4.33 26.88 15.23
CA ASN A 422 4.97 26.08 14.18
C ASN A 422 3.97 25.56 13.14
N MET A 423 2.80 25.11 13.59
CA MET A 423 1.73 24.65 12.68
C MET A 423 1.15 25.80 11.86
N VAL A 424 0.88 26.95 12.50
CA VAL A 424 0.36 28.15 11.85
C VAL A 424 1.34 28.66 10.79
N GLU A 425 2.62 28.75 11.13
CA GLU A 425 3.68 29.19 10.22
C GLU A 425 3.83 28.20 9.03
N TRP A 426 3.86 26.91 9.32
CA TRP A 426 3.91 25.88 8.28
C TRP A 426 2.69 25.95 7.35
N ARG A 427 1.51 26.21 7.91
CA ARG A 427 0.27 26.34 7.13
C ARG A 427 0.23 27.61 6.30
N ARG A 428 0.72 28.74 6.83
CA ARG A 428 0.80 30.02 6.12
C ARG A 428 1.86 30.05 5.04
N GLY A 429 3.00 29.39 5.27
CA GLY A 429 4.19 29.44 4.43
C GLY A 429 5.15 30.57 4.76
N TYR A 430 4.97 31.24 5.90
CA TYR A 430 5.87 32.28 6.39
C TYR A 430 5.83 32.38 7.90
N THR A 431 6.92 32.90 8.50
CA THR A 431 7.04 33.04 9.94
C THR A 431 6.08 34.11 10.48
N THR A 432 5.58 33.89 11.71
CA THR A 432 4.72 34.87 12.40
C THR A 432 5.51 36.14 12.75
N SER A 433 6.80 36.01 13.04
CA SER A 433 7.71 37.14 13.31
C SER A 433 8.50 37.46 12.02
N GLY A 434 8.15 38.54 11.35
CA GLY A 434 8.93 39.09 10.23
C GLY A 434 8.52 38.65 8.83
N ASN A 435 7.48 37.84 8.64
CA ASN A 435 6.98 37.36 7.33
C ASN A 435 8.07 36.74 6.44
N ILE A 436 9.00 35.98 7.03
CA ILE A 436 10.05 35.28 6.30
C ILE A 436 9.43 34.04 5.65
N PRO A 437 9.58 33.84 4.31
CA PRO A 437 9.08 32.66 3.64
C PRO A 437 9.67 31.36 4.20
N ILE A 438 8.85 30.32 4.24
CA ILE A 438 9.23 28.95 4.62
C ILE A 438 9.04 28.08 3.39
N ASP A 439 10.10 27.45 2.90
CA ASP A 439 10.04 26.63 1.68
C ASP A 439 9.22 25.36 1.88
N ASP A 440 9.45 24.65 2.99
CA ASP A 440 8.73 23.43 3.36
C ASP A 440 7.43 23.77 4.10
N ASN A 441 6.38 24.11 3.36
CA ASN A 441 5.12 24.60 3.90
C ASN A 441 3.90 23.89 3.29
N MET A 442 2.71 24.17 3.84
CA MET A 442 1.40 23.74 3.31
C MET A 442 0.54 24.93 2.90
N ASN A 443 1.14 25.92 2.26
CA ASN A 443 0.45 27.12 1.78
C ASN A 443 -0.38 26.86 0.51
N VAL A 444 -1.40 25.98 0.64
CA VAL A 444 -2.32 25.61 -0.44
C VAL A 444 -3.72 26.09 -0.08
N SER A 445 -4.48 26.56 -1.07
CA SER A 445 -5.90 26.93 -0.91
C SER A 445 -6.76 25.96 -1.73
N SER A 446 -7.32 24.96 -1.09
CA SER A 446 -8.11 23.92 -1.73
C SER A 446 -9.33 23.55 -0.88
N SER A 447 -10.49 23.44 -1.51
CA SER A 447 -11.68 22.93 -0.83
C SER A 447 -11.72 21.39 -0.75
N TYR A 448 -10.82 20.71 -1.44
CA TYR A 448 -10.70 19.24 -1.41
C TYR A 448 -9.80 18.72 -0.29
N GLY A 449 -8.98 19.57 0.33
CA GLY A 449 -8.12 19.23 1.45
C GLY A 449 -8.77 19.51 2.80
N PHE A 450 -8.46 18.68 3.79
CA PHE A 450 -8.85 18.82 5.19
C PHE A 450 -7.64 18.58 6.08
N LEU A 451 -7.27 19.55 6.93
CA LEU A 451 -6.11 19.50 7.80
C LEU A 451 -6.55 19.35 9.26
N ASP A 452 -6.11 18.26 9.90
CA ASP A 452 -6.20 18.11 11.35
C ASP A 452 -5.08 18.87 12.07
N GLY A 453 -5.23 19.10 13.38
CA GLY A 453 -4.30 19.90 14.16
C GLY A 453 -3.71 19.17 15.36
N ASN A 454 -3.58 17.85 15.33
CA ASN A 454 -3.04 17.12 16.48
C ASN A 454 -2.45 15.75 16.12
N TYR A 455 -1.86 15.08 17.10
CA TYR A 455 -1.43 13.68 17.10
C TYR A 455 -2.06 12.95 18.27
N LYS A 456 -2.37 11.68 18.10
CA LYS A 456 -2.77 10.80 19.20
C LYS A 456 -1.62 9.89 19.63
N TYR A 457 -1.57 9.60 20.93
CA TYR A 457 -0.68 8.59 21.50
C TYR A 457 -1.47 7.30 21.66
N GLN A 458 -1.05 6.22 20.99
CA GLN A 458 -1.71 4.92 21.03
C GLN A 458 -0.71 3.79 21.21
N TYR A 459 -1.21 2.65 21.71
CA TYR A 459 -0.43 1.45 21.88
C TYR A 459 -0.28 0.68 20.55
N ASP A 460 0.96 0.37 20.22
CA ASP A 460 1.36 -0.52 19.12
C ASP A 460 1.59 -1.92 19.69
N LYS A 461 0.60 -2.80 19.54
CA LYS A 461 0.61 -4.16 20.06
C LYS A 461 1.61 -5.10 19.37
N TYR A 462 2.15 -4.71 18.20
CA TYR A 462 3.09 -5.51 17.44
C TYR A 462 4.52 -5.37 17.95
N ASN A 463 4.84 -4.19 18.49
CA ASN A 463 6.17 -3.85 18.99
C ASN A 463 6.20 -3.61 20.50
N ASP A 464 5.06 -3.77 21.20
CA ASP A 464 4.90 -3.52 22.64
C ASP A 464 5.38 -2.12 23.07
N VAL A 465 5.03 -1.11 22.27
CA VAL A 465 5.39 0.30 22.53
C VAL A 465 4.22 1.24 22.25
N ASN A 466 4.24 2.39 22.88
CA ASN A 466 3.31 3.47 22.57
C ASN A 466 3.91 4.40 21.52
N ARG A 467 3.09 4.81 20.53
CA ARG A 467 3.53 5.68 19.43
C ARG A 467 2.64 6.91 19.27
N TRP A 468 3.24 7.98 18.80
CA TRP A 468 2.52 9.11 18.27
C TRP A 468 2.12 8.85 16.83
N VAL A 469 0.82 8.95 16.53
CA VAL A 469 0.25 8.64 15.23
C VAL A 469 -0.54 9.84 14.71
N PRO A 470 -0.40 10.22 13.42
CA PRO A 470 -1.19 11.30 12.83
C PRO A 470 -2.66 10.92 12.75
N LEU A 471 -3.54 11.93 12.78
CA LEU A 471 -4.99 11.72 12.88
C LEU A 471 -5.71 11.57 11.54
N ALA A 472 -5.06 11.78 10.40
CA ALA A 472 -5.71 11.73 9.09
C ALA A 472 -6.49 10.43 8.84
N GLY A 473 -5.98 9.28 9.30
CA GLY A 473 -6.67 8.00 9.22
C GLY A 473 -7.96 7.95 10.05
N ASP A 474 -7.92 8.48 11.28
CA ASP A 474 -9.09 8.59 12.14
C ASP A 474 -10.12 9.55 11.55
N ILE A 475 -9.69 10.72 11.04
CA ILE A 475 -10.58 11.73 10.45
C ILE A 475 -11.30 11.19 9.21
N ALA A 476 -10.57 10.50 8.33
CA ALA A 476 -11.19 9.78 7.21
C ALA A 476 -12.17 8.71 7.71
N GLY A 477 -11.83 8.02 8.79
CA GLY A 477 -12.72 7.06 9.46
C GLY A 477 -13.98 7.71 10.03
N LEU A 478 -13.89 8.92 10.62
CA LEU A 478 -15.06 9.68 11.08
C LEU A 478 -16.04 10.00 9.94
N CYS A 479 -15.54 10.20 8.70
CA CYS A 479 -16.41 10.34 7.54
C CYS A 479 -17.25 9.07 7.33
N VAL A 480 -16.60 7.90 7.35
CA VAL A 480 -17.29 6.60 7.17
C VAL A 480 -18.26 6.32 8.32
N TYR A 481 -17.86 6.61 9.56
CA TYR A 481 -18.74 6.50 10.71
C TYR A 481 -19.95 7.42 10.59
N THR A 482 -19.76 8.69 10.18
CA THR A 482 -20.86 9.64 9.96
C THR A 482 -21.81 9.13 8.88
N ASP A 483 -21.30 8.53 7.80
CA ASP A 483 -22.12 7.98 6.72
C ASP A 483 -22.97 6.79 7.20
N SER A 484 -22.49 6.04 8.20
CA SER A 484 -23.19 4.88 8.77
C SER A 484 -24.30 5.27 9.76
N VAL A 485 -24.12 6.35 10.53
CA VAL A 485 -25.05 6.76 11.60
C VAL A 485 -25.93 7.95 11.22
N ALA A 486 -25.57 8.67 10.15
CA ALA A 486 -26.27 9.86 9.66
C ALA A 486 -26.21 9.91 8.12
N GLN A 487 -25.81 11.03 7.54
CA GLN A 487 -25.70 11.21 6.09
C GLN A 487 -24.33 11.81 5.72
N PRO A 488 -23.80 11.57 4.51
CA PRO A 488 -22.48 12.05 4.08
C PRO A 488 -22.28 13.56 4.12
N TRP A 489 -23.37 14.33 4.08
CA TRP A 489 -23.38 15.79 4.16
C TRP A 489 -23.52 16.36 5.57
N MET A 490 -23.51 15.50 6.59
CA MET A 490 -23.45 15.95 7.98
C MET A 490 -22.00 16.23 8.39
N SER A 491 -21.82 17.22 9.29
CA SER A 491 -20.48 17.51 9.83
C SER A 491 -19.92 16.32 10.59
N ILE A 492 -18.66 15.99 10.36
CA ILE A 492 -17.93 14.92 11.04
C ILE A 492 -17.41 15.36 12.43
N ALA A 493 -17.46 16.66 12.72
CA ALA A 493 -16.97 17.24 13.97
C ALA A 493 -18.05 17.24 15.07
N GLY A 494 -17.60 17.48 16.28
CA GLY A 494 -18.44 17.66 17.47
C GLY A 494 -18.61 16.39 18.32
N LEU A 495 -19.23 16.58 19.49
CA LEU A 495 -19.32 15.54 20.54
C LEU A 495 -20.08 14.28 20.09
N ASN A 496 -21.02 14.41 19.16
CA ASN A 496 -21.86 13.30 18.73
C ASN A 496 -21.17 12.35 17.74
N ARG A 497 -20.29 12.86 16.88
CA ARG A 497 -19.71 12.10 15.77
C ARG A 497 -18.18 12.21 15.64
N GLY A 498 -17.58 13.25 16.22
CA GLY A 498 -16.16 13.56 16.08
C GLY A 498 -15.24 12.85 17.07
N GLN A 499 -15.68 11.80 17.76
CA GLN A 499 -14.90 11.12 18.79
C GLN A 499 -13.79 10.24 18.18
N ILE A 500 -12.53 10.48 18.61
CA ILE A 500 -11.36 9.74 18.20
C ILE A 500 -11.22 8.47 19.03
N ARG A 501 -11.09 7.33 18.37
CA ARG A 501 -10.92 6.01 19.01
C ARG A 501 -9.46 5.74 19.35
N ASN A 502 -9.22 4.85 20.31
CA ASN A 502 -7.87 4.37 20.72
C ASN A 502 -6.85 5.50 20.94
N CYS A 503 -7.25 6.55 21.64
CA CYS A 503 -6.38 7.66 21.97
C CYS A 503 -6.13 7.68 23.48
N ILE A 504 -4.88 7.50 23.90
CA ILE A 504 -4.46 7.56 25.31
C ILE A 504 -4.33 9.04 25.74
N LYS A 505 -3.69 9.86 24.89
CA LYS A 505 -3.52 11.30 25.06
C LYS A 505 -3.25 11.97 23.72
N LEU A 506 -3.43 13.28 23.67
CA LEU A 506 -3.07 14.12 22.53
C LEU A 506 -1.66 14.71 22.70
N ALA A 507 -1.02 15.08 21.59
CA ALA A 507 0.28 15.75 21.62
C ALA A 507 0.19 17.15 22.23
N ILE A 508 -0.89 17.86 21.93
CA ILE A 508 -1.23 19.16 22.53
C ILE A 508 -2.71 19.19 22.95
N GLU A 509 -3.00 19.95 23.98
CA GLU A 509 -4.37 20.26 24.43
C GLU A 509 -4.66 21.75 24.23
N PRO A 510 -5.15 22.15 23.04
CA PRO A 510 -5.30 23.57 22.69
C PRO A 510 -6.43 24.22 23.48
N ARG A 511 -6.11 25.33 24.18
CA ARG A 511 -7.09 26.20 24.84
C ARG A 511 -7.86 27.02 23.81
N THR A 512 -8.87 27.78 24.24
CA THR A 512 -9.72 28.57 23.32
C THR A 512 -8.92 29.47 22.39
N ALA A 513 -7.99 30.27 22.91
CA ALA A 513 -7.17 31.16 22.08
C ALA A 513 -6.31 30.40 21.04
N HIS A 514 -5.78 29.22 21.42
CA HIS A 514 -5.01 28.37 20.49
C HIS A 514 -5.91 27.79 19.40
N ARG A 515 -7.11 27.33 19.77
CA ARG A 515 -8.10 26.84 18.80
C ARG A 515 -8.52 27.93 17.82
N ASP A 516 -8.71 29.18 18.29
CA ASP A 516 -9.04 30.32 17.45
C ASP A 516 -7.91 30.60 16.44
N ALA A 517 -6.65 30.63 16.87
CA ALA A 517 -5.50 30.85 16.01
C ALA A 517 -5.36 29.72 14.94
N MET A 518 -5.51 28.46 15.34
CA MET A 518 -5.50 27.31 14.43
C MET A 518 -6.65 27.39 13.43
N TYR A 519 -7.86 27.69 13.91
CA TYR A 519 -9.05 27.72 13.09
C TYR A 519 -9.08 28.87 12.08
N GLN A 520 -8.42 30.01 12.38
CA GLN A 520 -8.20 31.10 11.43
C GLN A 520 -7.41 30.63 10.22
N GLU A 521 -6.43 29.74 10.41
CA GLU A 521 -5.58 29.17 9.35
C GLU A 521 -6.09 27.83 8.79
N GLN A 522 -7.38 27.53 8.96
CA GLN A 522 -8.03 26.31 8.48
C GLN A 522 -7.40 25.01 9.06
N ILE A 523 -6.79 25.08 10.22
CA ILE A 523 -6.33 23.91 10.98
C ILE A 523 -7.47 23.51 11.93
N ASN A 524 -7.96 22.28 11.81
CA ASN A 524 -9.08 21.79 12.61
C ASN A 524 -8.58 21.22 13.95
N PRO A 525 -8.86 21.86 15.09
CA PRO A 525 -8.38 21.39 16.35
C PRO A 525 -9.03 20.07 16.77
N VAL A 526 -8.23 19.22 17.44
CA VAL A 526 -8.71 18.06 18.18
C VAL A 526 -8.38 18.27 19.64
N THR A 527 -9.36 18.13 20.53
CA THR A 527 -9.24 18.47 21.95
C THR A 527 -10.06 17.52 22.83
N GLY A 528 -9.66 17.42 24.10
CA GLY A 528 -10.45 16.76 25.14
C GLY A 528 -11.39 17.75 25.84
N PHE A 529 -12.56 17.28 26.27
CA PHE A 529 -13.51 18.05 27.07
C PHE A 529 -13.68 17.42 28.46
N SER A 530 -13.79 18.26 29.48
CA SER A 530 -14.13 17.84 30.84
C SER A 530 -15.53 17.21 30.84
N GLY A 531 -15.66 15.98 31.32
CA GLY A 531 -16.97 15.30 31.38
C GLY A 531 -17.04 13.94 30.68
N GLY A 532 -15.90 13.35 30.27
CA GLY A 532 -15.86 11.96 29.82
C GLY A 532 -16.15 11.71 28.34
N SER A 533 -16.22 12.78 27.51
CA SER A 533 -16.48 12.64 26.07
C SER A 533 -15.28 12.15 25.25
N GLY A 534 -14.13 11.87 25.91
CA GLY A 534 -12.89 11.52 25.21
C GLY A 534 -12.30 12.67 24.40
N PHE A 535 -11.51 12.35 23.38
CA PHE A 535 -10.91 13.32 22.47
C PHE A 535 -11.77 13.45 21.21
N VAL A 536 -12.00 14.69 20.79
CA VAL A 536 -13.01 15.02 19.79
C VAL A 536 -12.44 15.97 18.76
N LEU A 537 -12.74 15.72 17.46
CA LEU A 537 -12.53 16.69 16.39
C LEU A 537 -13.47 17.88 16.59
N TYR A 538 -12.93 19.08 16.68
CA TYR A 538 -13.66 20.30 17.00
C TYR A 538 -13.48 21.38 15.92
N GLY A 539 -13.56 20.97 14.66
CA GLY A 539 -13.48 21.84 13.49
C GLY A 539 -13.87 21.09 12.22
N ASP A 540 -14.42 21.81 11.24
CA ASP A 540 -14.93 21.26 9.99
C ASP A 540 -14.54 22.07 8.74
N LYS A 541 -13.49 22.91 8.84
CA LYS A 541 -12.99 23.73 7.73
C LYS A 541 -12.16 22.92 6.74
N THR A 542 -12.37 23.19 5.44
CA THR A 542 -11.45 22.77 4.38
C THR A 542 -10.23 23.70 4.31
N LEU A 543 -9.24 23.38 3.48
CA LEU A 543 -8.03 24.20 3.28
C LEU A 543 -8.30 25.51 2.49
N THR A 544 -9.55 25.80 2.12
CA THR A 544 -9.91 26.99 1.36
C THR A 544 -9.68 28.27 2.19
N LYS A 545 -8.85 29.17 1.66
CA LYS A 545 -8.56 30.48 2.27
C LYS A 545 -9.60 31.55 1.93
N VAL A 546 -10.26 31.40 0.78
CA VAL A 546 -11.30 32.33 0.33
C VAL A 546 -12.65 31.90 0.89
N PRO A 547 -13.40 32.78 1.55
CA PRO A 547 -14.76 32.48 2.00
C PRO A 547 -15.64 32.02 0.84
N SER A 548 -16.16 30.80 0.95
CA SER A 548 -17.02 30.18 -0.07
C SER A 548 -17.96 29.16 0.59
N PRO A 549 -19.01 28.72 -0.08
CA PRO A 549 -19.84 27.61 0.40
C PRO A 549 -19.04 26.31 0.65
N PHE A 550 -17.88 26.16 0.00
CA PHE A 550 -17.00 25.00 0.11
C PHE A 550 -15.94 25.12 1.20
N ASP A 551 -16.01 26.11 2.07
CA ASP A 551 -15.12 26.27 3.22
C ASP A 551 -15.39 25.25 4.33
N ARG A 552 -16.43 24.41 4.18
CA ARG A 552 -16.82 23.34 5.10
C ARG A 552 -16.79 21.98 4.44
N ILE A 553 -16.25 20.98 5.15
CA ILE A 553 -16.11 19.62 4.63
C ILE A 553 -17.46 18.96 4.31
N ASN A 554 -18.50 19.23 5.10
CA ASN A 554 -19.83 18.68 4.88
C ASN A 554 -20.42 19.11 3.53
N VAL A 555 -20.28 20.39 3.16
CA VAL A 555 -20.71 20.90 1.86
C VAL A 555 -19.87 20.32 0.73
N ARG A 556 -18.53 20.22 0.91
CA ARG A 556 -17.65 19.62 -0.09
C ARG A 556 -18.02 18.16 -0.36
N ARG A 557 -18.24 17.38 0.69
CA ARG A 557 -18.65 15.98 0.57
C ARG A 557 -20.02 15.82 -0.10
N LEU A 558 -20.98 16.68 0.22
CA LEU A 558 -22.27 16.74 -0.46
C LEU A 558 -22.08 16.89 -1.97
N PHE A 559 -21.30 17.90 -2.39
CA PHE A 559 -21.09 18.16 -3.81
C PHE A 559 -20.28 17.07 -4.52
N ASN A 560 -19.29 16.46 -3.85
CA ASN A 560 -18.54 15.34 -4.42
C ASN A 560 -19.48 14.15 -4.69
N MET A 561 -20.38 13.83 -3.76
CA MET A 561 -21.38 12.78 -3.91
C MET A 561 -22.37 13.11 -5.05
N ILE A 562 -22.96 14.33 -5.06
CA ILE A 562 -23.89 14.73 -6.13
C ILE A 562 -23.23 14.66 -7.50
N LYS A 563 -22.00 15.19 -7.64
CA LYS A 563 -21.26 15.15 -8.91
C LYS A 563 -21.04 13.71 -9.38
N LYS A 564 -20.66 12.81 -8.48
CA LYS A 564 -20.39 11.42 -8.82
C LYS A 564 -21.67 10.70 -9.20
N ASP A 565 -22.69 10.77 -8.36
CA ASP A 565 -23.94 10.03 -8.56
C ASP A 565 -24.69 10.52 -9.82
N VAL A 566 -24.81 11.84 -9.98
CA VAL A 566 -25.47 12.43 -11.17
C VAL A 566 -24.61 12.23 -12.42
N GLY A 567 -23.28 12.36 -12.30
CA GLY A 567 -22.36 12.13 -13.41
C GLY A 567 -22.41 10.70 -13.93
N ASP A 568 -22.41 9.70 -13.05
CA ASP A 568 -22.54 8.30 -13.45
C ASP A 568 -23.90 8.00 -14.06
N ASN A 569 -24.97 8.60 -13.55
CA ASN A 569 -26.31 8.50 -14.16
C ASN A 569 -26.37 9.19 -15.54
N ALA A 570 -25.68 10.32 -15.70
CA ALA A 570 -25.63 11.03 -16.97
C ALA A 570 -24.91 10.24 -18.08
N LYS A 571 -24.00 9.33 -17.74
CA LYS A 571 -23.33 8.45 -18.73
C LYS A 571 -24.31 7.60 -19.53
N TYR A 572 -25.44 7.23 -18.94
CA TYR A 572 -26.50 6.48 -19.65
C TYR A 572 -27.27 7.32 -20.68
N LYS A 573 -27.07 8.64 -20.71
CA LYS A 573 -27.63 9.53 -21.73
C LYS A 573 -26.65 9.80 -22.88
N LEU A 574 -25.40 9.32 -22.78
CA LEU A 574 -24.44 9.42 -23.88
C LEU A 574 -24.95 8.60 -25.09
N PHE A 575 -24.77 9.16 -26.26
CA PHE A 575 -25.23 8.59 -27.55
C PHE A 575 -26.76 8.58 -27.77
N GLU A 576 -27.56 9.11 -26.80
CA GLU A 576 -28.98 9.35 -27.01
C GLU A 576 -29.19 10.68 -27.74
N ASN A 577 -30.36 10.86 -28.36
CA ASN A 577 -30.71 12.10 -29.03
C ASN A 577 -30.89 13.25 -28.01
N ASN A 578 -30.40 14.45 -28.34
CA ASN A 578 -30.61 15.62 -27.51
C ASN A 578 -31.97 16.24 -27.83
N ASP A 579 -33.06 15.58 -27.44
CA ASP A 579 -34.44 15.99 -27.60
C ASP A 579 -35.10 16.38 -26.26
N ASP A 580 -36.34 16.87 -26.33
CA ASP A 580 -37.09 17.26 -25.13
C ASP A 580 -37.39 16.08 -24.19
N PHE A 581 -37.49 14.88 -24.72
CA PHE A 581 -37.74 13.68 -23.95
C PHE A 581 -36.52 13.35 -23.09
N THR A 582 -35.34 13.29 -23.70
CA THR A 582 -34.06 13.01 -23.01
C THR A 582 -33.74 14.05 -21.95
N ARG A 583 -33.94 15.35 -22.25
CA ARG A 583 -33.78 16.45 -21.28
C ARG A 583 -34.78 16.36 -20.13
N SER A 584 -36.03 16.03 -20.38
CA SER A 584 -37.05 15.86 -19.35
C SER A 584 -36.79 14.64 -18.48
N SER A 585 -36.36 13.51 -19.07
CA SER A 585 -35.96 12.32 -18.33
C SER A 585 -34.78 12.64 -17.37
N PHE A 586 -33.74 13.33 -17.82
CA PHE A 586 -32.62 13.75 -16.97
C PHE A 586 -33.10 14.63 -15.82
N ARG A 587 -33.99 15.62 -16.08
CA ARG A 587 -34.55 16.49 -15.03
C ARG A 587 -35.35 15.71 -14.00
N MET A 588 -36.15 14.73 -14.43
CA MET A 588 -36.98 13.91 -13.54
C MET A 588 -36.09 13.01 -12.64
N ASP A 589 -35.14 12.28 -13.22
CA ASP A 589 -34.24 11.39 -12.51
C ASP A 589 -33.42 12.16 -11.47
N THR A 590 -32.77 13.24 -11.90
CA THR A 590 -31.97 14.11 -11.03
C THR A 590 -32.85 14.85 -10.00
N GLY A 591 -34.07 15.24 -10.37
CA GLY A 591 -35.02 15.90 -9.49
C GLY A 591 -35.48 15.02 -8.34
N GLN A 592 -35.76 13.73 -8.61
CA GLN A 592 -36.09 12.76 -7.58
C GLN A 592 -34.94 12.55 -6.61
N TYR A 593 -33.72 12.40 -7.13
CA TYR A 593 -32.50 12.25 -6.33
C TYR A 593 -32.27 13.49 -5.43
N MET A 594 -32.36 14.70 -5.97
CA MET A 594 -32.19 15.95 -5.21
C MET A 594 -33.31 16.17 -4.19
N THR A 595 -34.56 15.75 -4.48
CA THR A 595 -35.67 15.77 -3.51
C THR A 595 -35.35 14.92 -2.29
N ASN A 596 -34.78 13.73 -2.48
CA ASN A 596 -34.37 12.86 -1.38
C ASN A 596 -33.25 13.51 -0.54
N ILE A 597 -32.26 14.16 -1.17
CA ILE A 597 -31.19 14.88 -0.45
C ILE A 597 -31.78 16.02 0.37
N ARG A 598 -32.73 16.79 -0.19
CA ARG A 598 -33.42 17.88 0.52
C ARG A 598 -34.22 17.33 1.71
N ALA A 599 -35.00 16.29 1.52
CA ALA A 599 -35.80 15.66 2.57
C ALA A 599 -34.93 15.15 3.74
N LEU A 600 -33.70 14.71 3.46
CA LEU A 600 -32.71 14.25 4.45
C LEU A 600 -31.80 15.39 4.97
N GLY A 601 -32.12 16.66 4.68
CA GLY A 601 -31.44 17.82 5.22
C GLY A 601 -30.09 18.16 4.56
N GLY A 602 -29.81 17.69 3.34
CA GLY A 602 -28.57 17.99 2.62
C GLY A 602 -28.53 19.39 1.99
N CYS A 603 -29.68 19.90 1.61
CA CYS A 603 -29.81 21.25 1.06
C CYS A 603 -31.13 21.88 1.48
N TYR A 604 -31.16 23.22 1.53
CA TYR A 604 -32.39 23.97 1.77
C TYR A 604 -33.27 23.97 0.53
N ASP A 605 -32.65 24.12 -0.64
CA ASP A 605 -33.36 24.21 -1.92
C ASP A 605 -32.42 23.82 -3.08
N TYR A 606 -33.01 23.44 -4.22
CA TYR A 606 -32.30 23.18 -5.45
C TYR A 606 -33.11 23.53 -6.68
N ARG A 607 -32.42 23.75 -7.81
CA ARG A 607 -33.05 23.95 -9.13
C ARG A 607 -32.23 23.24 -10.19
N ILE A 608 -32.90 22.51 -11.07
CA ILE A 608 -32.30 21.84 -12.21
C ILE A 608 -32.78 22.51 -13.50
N VAL A 609 -31.86 22.96 -14.32
CA VAL A 609 -32.10 23.55 -15.63
C VAL A 609 -31.47 22.61 -16.67
N CYS A 610 -32.31 22.03 -17.52
CA CYS A 610 -31.91 21.20 -18.66
C CYS A 610 -33.07 21.30 -19.68
N ASP A 611 -33.15 22.42 -20.36
CA ASP A 611 -34.21 22.74 -21.32
C ASP A 611 -33.60 23.56 -22.47
N THR A 612 -34.46 24.18 -23.29
CA THR A 612 -34.05 24.98 -24.45
C THR A 612 -33.27 26.25 -24.08
N THR A 613 -33.27 26.66 -22.80
CA THR A 613 -32.54 27.85 -22.35
C THR A 613 -31.03 27.61 -22.23
N ASN A 614 -30.61 26.41 -21.88
CA ASN A 614 -29.19 26.00 -21.79
C ASN A 614 -28.77 24.95 -22.85
N ASN A 615 -29.71 24.37 -23.60
CA ASN A 615 -29.48 23.55 -24.78
C ASN A 615 -30.09 24.29 -26.01
N THR A 616 -29.40 25.34 -26.42
CA THR A 616 -29.74 26.09 -27.63
C THR A 616 -29.42 25.28 -28.89
N PRO A 617 -29.99 25.67 -30.08
CA PRO A 617 -29.61 24.96 -31.33
C PRO A 617 -28.12 24.86 -31.55
N ASP A 618 -27.33 25.90 -31.24
CA ASP A 618 -25.86 25.87 -31.35
C ASP A 618 -25.19 24.86 -30.43
N VAL A 619 -25.75 24.60 -29.24
CA VAL A 619 -25.24 23.56 -28.29
C VAL A 619 -25.58 22.17 -28.84
N ILE A 620 -26.78 22.00 -29.39
CA ILE A 620 -27.23 20.74 -30.00
C ILE A 620 -26.40 20.42 -31.25
N ASP A 621 -26.13 21.44 -32.09
CA ASP A 621 -25.32 21.28 -33.32
C ASP A 621 -23.84 20.91 -33.00
N ARG A 622 -23.34 21.27 -31.82
CA ARG A 622 -22.04 20.82 -31.30
C ARG A 622 -22.06 19.43 -30.64
N ASN A 623 -23.19 18.72 -30.68
CA ASN A 623 -23.41 17.44 -30.00
C ASN A 623 -23.21 17.52 -28.47
N GLU A 624 -23.53 18.66 -27.88
CA GLU A 624 -23.39 18.90 -26.44
C GLU A 624 -24.76 18.79 -25.74
N PHE A 625 -24.75 18.26 -24.51
CA PHE A 625 -25.90 18.21 -23.62
C PHE A 625 -25.53 18.92 -22.31
N VAL A 626 -26.24 19.98 -21.96
CA VAL A 626 -25.96 20.82 -20.80
C VAL A 626 -27.05 20.70 -19.75
N GLY A 627 -26.71 20.18 -18.59
CA GLY A 627 -27.55 20.18 -17.39
C GLY A 627 -26.93 21.04 -16.28
N THR A 628 -27.63 22.02 -15.76
CA THR A 628 -27.18 22.89 -14.67
C THR A 628 -27.98 22.63 -13.40
N ILE A 629 -27.28 22.31 -12.30
CA ILE A 629 -27.87 22.03 -11.00
C ILE A 629 -27.43 23.10 -10.00
N TYR A 630 -28.38 23.94 -9.59
CA TYR A 630 -28.19 24.95 -8.54
C TYR A 630 -28.56 24.31 -7.20
N VAL A 631 -27.68 24.39 -6.20
CA VAL A 631 -27.91 23.82 -4.86
C VAL A 631 -27.65 24.89 -3.81
N LYS A 632 -28.58 25.06 -2.86
CA LYS A 632 -28.40 25.83 -1.63
C LYS A 632 -28.05 24.84 -0.50
N PRO A 633 -26.74 24.57 -0.21
CA PRO A 633 -26.37 23.54 0.75
C PRO A 633 -26.77 23.94 2.18
N ALA A 634 -27.12 22.94 2.98
CA ALA A 634 -27.29 23.12 4.41
C ALA A 634 -25.92 23.36 5.07
N ARG A 635 -25.88 24.29 6.03
CA ARG A 635 -24.65 24.65 6.76
C ARG A 635 -24.66 24.08 8.17
N SER A 636 -23.49 23.68 8.67
CA SER A 636 -23.30 23.30 10.06
C SER A 636 -23.37 24.53 10.98
N ILE A 637 -23.87 24.33 12.20
CA ILE A 637 -23.87 25.36 13.24
C ILE A 637 -22.49 25.35 13.91
N ASN A 638 -21.76 26.45 13.80
CA ASN A 638 -20.44 26.59 14.41
C ASN A 638 -20.44 27.51 15.63
N TYR A 639 -21.42 28.41 15.75
CA TYR A 639 -21.53 29.37 16.86
C TYR A 639 -22.94 29.32 17.42
N ILE A 640 -23.05 29.21 18.74
CA ILE A 640 -24.30 29.27 19.49
C ILE A 640 -24.19 30.41 20.50
N THR A 641 -25.03 31.41 20.39
CA THR A 641 -25.12 32.49 21.38
C THR A 641 -26.34 32.21 22.26
N LEU A 642 -26.13 32.08 23.55
CA LEU A 642 -27.17 31.91 24.55
C LEU A 642 -27.26 33.18 25.38
N ASN A 643 -28.40 33.88 25.31
CA ASN A 643 -28.68 35.09 26.09
C ASN A 643 -29.51 34.68 27.31
N PHE A 644 -28.94 34.79 28.49
CA PHE A 644 -29.66 34.61 29.74
C PHE A 644 -30.00 35.96 30.33
N VAL A 645 -31.31 36.28 30.41
CA VAL A 645 -31.81 37.51 30.99
C VAL A 645 -32.41 37.19 32.35
N ALA A 646 -31.80 37.69 33.43
CA ALA A 646 -32.40 37.64 34.75
C ALA A 646 -33.38 38.79 34.91
N THR A 647 -34.66 38.45 35.17
CA THR A 647 -35.73 39.44 35.36
C THR A 647 -36.15 39.50 36.82
N SER A 648 -36.71 40.66 37.25
CA SER A 648 -37.34 40.78 38.56
C SER A 648 -38.65 39.98 38.63
N THR A 649 -39.10 39.60 39.83
CA THR A 649 -40.24 38.74 40.11
C THR A 649 -41.61 39.25 39.57
N GLY A 650 -41.67 40.49 39.11
CA GLY A 650 -42.88 41.13 38.59
C GLY A 650 -42.86 41.51 37.10
N ALA A 651 -41.83 41.08 36.35
CA ALA A 651 -41.71 41.38 34.94
C ALA A 651 -42.57 40.43 34.09
N ASP A 652 -43.32 40.95 33.14
CA ASP A 652 -44.05 40.17 32.16
C ASP A 652 -43.13 39.74 31.03
N PHE A 653 -43.04 38.42 30.76
CA PHE A 653 -42.15 37.85 29.76
C PHE A 653 -42.50 38.27 28.33
N ASP A 654 -43.79 38.51 28.03
CA ASP A 654 -44.24 38.95 26.69
C ASP A 654 -43.77 40.36 26.34
N GLU A 655 -43.64 41.26 27.36
CA GLU A 655 -43.15 42.61 27.18
C GLU A 655 -41.61 42.64 26.98
N LEU A 656 -40.86 41.69 27.61
CA LEU A 656 -39.42 41.56 27.47
C LEU A 656 -39.00 40.96 26.11
N VAL A 657 -39.80 40.04 25.57
CA VAL A 657 -39.54 39.43 24.24
C VAL A 657 -39.85 40.46 23.14
N GLY A 658 -40.87 41.30 23.30
CA GLY A 658 -41.19 42.38 22.37
C GLY A 658 -40.13 43.48 22.28
N ALA A 659 -39.38 43.75 23.34
CA ALA A 659 -38.34 44.77 23.39
C ALA A 659 -37.01 44.36 22.73
N GLN A 660 -36.77 43.06 22.47
CA GLN A 660 -35.57 42.55 21.80
C GLN A 660 -35.70 42.46 20.28
N THR A 661 -36.83 42.76 19.68
CA THR A 661 -37.09 42.68 18.23
C THR A 661 -36.91 44.01 17.51
N VAL A 662 -36.25 45.01 18.08
CA VAL A 662 -35.94 46.31 17.42
C VAL A 662 -34.44 46.44 17.17
#